data_f066813c6395905a9c880689f270adda
#
_entry.id   f066813c6395905a9c880689f270adda
#
_cell.length_a   1.000
_cell.length_b   1.000
_cell.length_c   1.000
_cell.angle_alpha   90.00
_cell.angle_beta   90.00
_cell.angle_gamma   90.00
#
_symmetry.space_group_name_H-M   'P 1'
#
loop_
_entity.id
_entity.type
_entity.pdbx_description
1 polymer ?
#
loop_
_entity_poly.entity_id
_entity_poly.type
_entity_poly.pdbx_seq_one_letter_code
_entity_poly.pdbx_strand_id
1 'polypeptide(L)'
;DDNYNNSILDVTDPLFFQPVRHLNEDGLVDGVSVGIFTSGTVDSILYAVGGDTLSGTEYYHDNGVFYMYLDPPMTLYDPVWIQASIDGELLTVYEIAEIDIVEEPLPEGVEMGPNWLNGTMILAVYAPSQPVMQVIVTSPGETGLASDAIIMNNDPNLEDVWWVELDLPAGHYEYEYLLMNGNRISDPLSRRLTNGKTRIEIGAGGISTADNFSWQSDGYFRPELDTLIIYELHVDDFAAQGNGQGKFEDVIGRLDHLKSAGINAIELLPVTDFPGSHSWGYDPHLMSAVESHYGTPEEFKELVDEAHIRGMAVIMDMVWNHIRSSSPVWTIQPDYNLNPYIKLHTELNPNETEGSWGMLDWDHFNPHTIEYINRVNRIWVEEYRIDGFRFDATQMIGWDLSQPEYGIPAWTSALSEWDSTIYQIAEHLPAHPWLIDNTSLTSSWHDSFHDILLSDAHSQYNSAATFMKQVVELHEYSNIGNSYSNRTQAVKYMISHDEQSIIQEMVVFNNFSLEEARERDKFYATILFTSLGIPMVFQGQEFGLQTGWNDDNNNGDYEEKLQYRPIDWALLETDVGQSHLDHYSRLARFRKTNPAFSRGTFYDLWRYEGERVIVYGYKDESEGNNNDQVVVIANFSAYDRTVNDVPFLSAGNWYNVTDPGNDLYTADGNYGEYSIPSNSAVIYSKNQYELGVETPSFIPEKFQTLSAYPNPFNPSITIQLELQNITQTNMNVEVNIYDINGRFIQTLLGSSIETGVHQITWRPQNISSGIYIVSLRTEMGIKNQKILYLK
;
A
#
# COMPACT_ATOMS: atom_id res chain seq x y z
N ASP A 1 -8.18 20.72 -21.24
CA ASP A 1 -8.49 19.94 -22.44
C ASP A 1 -9.92 20.13 -22.88
N ASP A 2 -10.03 20.55 -24.12
CA ASP A 2 -11.17 20.94 -24.89
C ASP A 2 -12.37 19.99 -24.85
N ASN A 3 -13.25 20.16 -23.87
CA ASN A 3 -14.60 19.66 -23.96
C ASN A 3 -15.63 20.61 -23.34
N TYR A 4 -15.49 21.90 -23.59
CA TYR A 4 -16.65 22.79 -23.46
C TYR A 4 -17.53 22.60 -24.70
N ASN A 5 -18.58 21.81 -24.50
CA ASN A 5 -19.65 21.65 -25.47
C ASN A 5 -20.29 23.04 -25.74
N ASN A 6 -20.00 23.59 -26.89
CA ASN A 6 -20.49 24.87 -27.36
C ASN A 6 -22.01 24.78 -27.67
N SER A 7 -22.79 24.58 -26.62
CA SER A 7 -24.23 24.67 -26.76
C SER A 7 -24.81 25.53 -25.63
N ILE A 8 -25.14 26.75 -26.00
CA ILE A 8 -26.07 27.65 -25.32
C ILE A 8 -25.44 28.37 -24.11
N LEU A 9 -24.57 29.32 -24.39
CA LEU A 9 -24.57 30.59 -23.69
C LEU A 9 -24.87 31.65 -24.75
N ASP A 10 -26.10 32.11 -24.80
CA ASP A 10 -26.45 33.40 -25.40
C ASP A 10 -25.86 34.48 -24.51
N VAL A 11 -24.55 34.65 -24.58
CA VAL A 11 -23.78 35.55 -23.73
C VAL A 11 -23.83 36.90 -24.40
N THR A 12 -24.88 37.63 -24.15
CA THR A 12 -24.99 39.04 -24.53
C THR A 12 -24.16 39.94 -23.61
N ASP A 13 -23.70 39.41 -22.44
CA ASP A 13 -22.86 40.09 -21.48
C ASP A 13 -21.50 39.38 -21.33
N PRO A 14 -20.37 40.12 -21.26
CA PRO A 14 -19.08 39.53 -21.01
C PRO A 14 -19.02 38.89 -19.63
N LEU A 15 -18.47 37.67 -19.57
CA LEU A 15 -18.16 37.00 -18.29
C LEU A 15 -16.77 37.42 -17.86
N PHE A 16 -16.67 37.99 -16.68
CA PHE A 16 -15.40 38.19 -15.98
C PHE A 16 -15.11 36.99 -15.13
N PHE A 17 -13.95 36.32 -15.41
CA PHE A 17 -13.47 35.31 -14.49
C PHE A 17 -12.83 35.96 -13.27
N GLN A 18 -12.98 35.31 -12.13
CA GLN A 18 -12.46 35.79 -10.87
C GLN A 18 -11.00 36.21 -10.99
N PRO A 19 -10.64 37.44 -10.64
CA PRO A 19 -9.29 37.93 -10.84
C PRO A 19 -8.30 37.26 -9.92
N VAL A 20 -7.12 36.99 -10.46
CA VAL A 20 -5.98 36.45 -9.71
C VAL A 20 -5.07 37.61 -9.35
N ARG A 21 -4.72 37.70 -8.06
CA ARG A 21 -3.77 38.70 -7.53
C ARG A 21 -2.38 38.07 -7.54
N HIS A 22 -1.41 38.76 -8.12
CA HIS A 22 -0.02 38.32 -8.21
C HIS A 22 0.79 39.00 -7.10
N LEU A 23 1.47 38.20 -6.26
CA LEU A 23 2.28 38.69 -5.15
C LEU A 23 3.74 38.87 -5.60
N ASN A 24 4.38 39.94 -5.15
CA ASN A 24 5.82 40.12 -5.24
C ASN A 24 6.56 39.43 -4.07
N GLU A 25 7.88 39.53 -4.06
CA GLU A 25 8.74 38.97 -3.00
C GLU A 25 8.46 39.51 -1.59
N ASP A 26 7.82 40.66 -1.49
CA ASP A 26 7.43 41.31 -0.22
C ASP A 26 6.00 40.94 0.25
N GLY A 27 5.33 40.07 -0.48
CA GLY A 27 3.94 39.69 -0.19
C GLY A 27 2.90 40.76 -0.54
N LEU A 28 3.26 41.77 -1.31
CA LEU A 28 2.35 42.76 -1.83
C LEU A 28 1.87 42.39 -3.23
N VAL A 29 0.66 42.77 -3.57
CA VAL A 29 0.07 42.55 -4.90
C VAL A 29 0.67 43.59 -5.85
N ASP A 30 1.50 43.15 -6.79
CA ASP A 30 2.08 43.99 -7.83
C ASP A 30 1.42 43.79 -9.19
N GLY A 31 0.46 42.85 -9.29
CA GLY A 31 -0.32 42.64 -10.47
C GLY A 31 -1.64 41.95 -10.18
N VAL A 32 -2.60 42.15 -11.05
CA VAL A 32 -3.90 41.46 -11.06
C VAL A 32 -4.15 40.96 -12.49
N SER A 33 -4.53 39.71 -12.63
CA SER A 33 -5.01 39.18 -13.91
C SER A 33 -6.49 38.87 -13.84
N VAL A 34 -7.19 39.16 -14.93
CA VAL A 34 -8.61 38.85 -15.10
C VAL A 34 -8.85 38.22 -16.47
N GLY A 35 -9.60 37.13 -16.49
CA GLY A 35 -10.10 36.56 -17.74
C GLY A 35 -11.39 37.25 -18.17
N ILE A 36 -11.46 37.68 -19.42
CA ILE A 36 -12.68 38.25 -20.00
C ILE A 36 -13.11 37.35 -21.15
N PHE A 37 -14.24 36.68 -20.97
CA PHE A 37 -14.83 35.84 -21.99
C PHE A 37 -15.95 36.59 -22.68
N THR A 38 -15.76 36.92 -23.97
CA THR A 38 -16.71 37.65 -24.75
C THR A 38 -16.63 37.24 -26.23
N SER A 39 -17.73 37.32 -26.93
CA SER A 39 -17.75 37.18 -28.41
C SER A 39 -17.29 38.45 -29.14
N GLY A 40 -17.19 39.56 -28.44
CA GLY A 40 -16.73 40.86 -28.93
C GLY A 40 -15.22 41.08 -28.77
N THR A 41 -14.71 42.19 -29.28
CA THR A 41 -13.32 42.61 -29.10
C THR A 41 -13.19 43.50 -27.90
N VAL A 42 -12.28 43.11 -26.97
CA VAL A 42 -11.93 43.98 -25.84
C VAL A 42 -11.04 45.12 -26.36
N ASP A 43 -11.55 46.34 -26.35
CA ASP A 43 -10.85 47.51 -26.88
C ASP A 43 -9.89 48.10 -25.86
N SER A 44 -10.31 48.14 -24.61
CA SER A 44 -9.49 48.64 -23.50
C SER A 44 -10.01 48.20 -22.15
N ILE A 45 -9.13 48.21 -21.17
CA ILE A 45 -9.44 48.01 -19.75
C ILE A 45 -9.01 49.26 -18.96
N LEU A 46 -9.89 49.75 -18.09
CA LEU A 46 -9.58 50.72 -17.06
C LEU A 46 -9.67 50.04 -15.73
N TYR A 47 -8.75 50.33 -14.82
CA TYR A 47 -8.76 49.78 -13.47
C TYR A 47 -8.35 50.82 -12.41
N ALA A 48 -8.75 50.56 -11.19
CA ALA A 48 -8.36 51.32 -10.01
C ALA A 48 -8.08 50.36 -8.86
N VAL A 49 -7.24 50.77 -7.94
CA VAL A 49 -6.83 50.00 -6.77
C VAL A 49 -6.98 50.87 -5.53
N GLY A 50 -7.60 50.33 -4.50
CA GLY A 50 -7.83 51.05 -3.21
C GLY A 50 -8.70 52.29 -3.32
N GLY A 51 -9.43 52.47 -4.44
CA GLY A 51 -10.30 53.64 -4.67
C GLY A 51 -11.13 53.46 -5.93
N ASP A 52 -12.18 54.23 -6.08
CA ASP A 52 -13.24 54.12 -7.09
C ASP A 52 -12.95 54.92 -8.40
N THR A 53 -11.78 55.52 -8.50
CA THR A 53 -11.42 56.30 -9.69
C THR A 53 -10.57 55.47 -10.65
N LEU A 54 -11.16 54.97 -11.70
CA LEU A 54 -10.51 54.20 -12.74
C LEU A 54 -9.48 55.06 -13.50
N SER A 55 -8.20 54.75 -13.36
CA SER A 55 -7.11 55.49 -14.01
C SER A 55 -6.02 54.63 -14.61
N GLY A 56 -5.93 53.37 -14.20
CA GLY A 56 -4.94 52.41 -14.76
C GLY A 56 -5.31 52.04 -16.17
N THR A 57 -4.34 52.11 -17.11
CA THR A 57 -4.52 51.74 -18.54
C THR A 57 -3.43 50.86 -19.07
N GLU A 58 -2.41 50.51 -18.26
CA GLU A 58 -1.31 49.65 -18.64
C GLU A 58 -1.63 48.21 -18.30
N TYR A 59 -1.71 47.36 -19.28
CA TYR A 59 -1.96 45.94 -19.11
C TYR A 59 -1.27 45.10 -20.25
N TYR A 60 -0.99 43.85 -19.93
CA TYR A 60 -0.60 42.84 -20.92
C TYR A 60 -1.78 41.91 -21.16
N HIS A 61 -1.93 41.44 -22.40
CA HIS A 61 -2.99 40.53 -22.78
C HIS A 61 -2.44 39.27 -23.45
N ASP A 62 -2.86 38.11 -22.96
CA ASP A 62 -2.58 36.81 -23.56
C ASP A 62 -3.80 35.88 -23.43
N ASN A 63 -4.27 35.33 -24.57
CA ASN A 63 -5.34 34.33 -24.64
C ASN A 63 -6.63 34.66 -23.85
N GLY A 64 -7.04 35.90 -23.85
CA GLY A 64 -8.24 36.36 -23.12
C GLY A 64 -8.03 36.67 -21.64
N VAL A 65 -6.80 36.55 -21.15
CA VAL A 65 -6.41 36.98 -19.82
C VAL A 65 -5.67 38.31 -19.90
N PHE A 66 -6.10 39.27 -19.08
CA PHE A 66 -5.55 40.61 -18.99
C PHE A 66 -4.80 40.77 -17.68
N TYR A 67 -3.51 41.13 -17.77
CA TYR A 67 -2.60 41.32 -16.65
C TYR A 67 -2.40 42.82 -16.43
N MET A 68 -2.83 43.35 -15.27
CA MET A 68 -2.68 44.72 -14.85
C MET A 68 -1.52 44.82 -13.89
N TYR A 69 -0.58 45.70 -14.17
CA TYR A 69 0.56 45.96 -13.27
C TYR A 69 0.23 47.08 -12.32
N LEU A 70 0.60 46.94 -11.06
CA LEU A 70 0.31 47.89 -9.99
C LEU A 70 1.60 48.58 -9.52
N ASP A 71 1.66 49.90 -9.66
CA ASP A 71 2.77 50.73 -9.18
C ASP A 71 2.20 51.99 -8.48
N PRO A 72 2.32 52.09 -7.18
CA PRO A 72 2.93 51.18 -6.23
C PRO A 72 2.12 49.88 -6.02
N PRO A 73 2.78 48.78 -5.57
CA PRO A 73 2.10 47.56 -5.15
C PRO A 73 1.12 47.82 -4.02
N MET A 74 0.03 47.04 -4.01
CA MET A 74 -1.07 47.22 -3.03
C MET A 74 -1.06 46.08 -1.99
N THR A 75 -1.84 46.22 -0.94
CA THR A 75 -2.08 45.13 -0.01
C THR A 75 -3.02 44.07 -0.63
N LEU A 76 -2.98 42.86 -0.14
CA LEU A 76 -3.86 41.81 -0.60
C LEU A 76 -5.35 42.14 -0.48
N TYR A 77 -5.71 43.03 0.46
CA TYR A 77 -7.05 43.39 0.87
C TYR A 77 -7.63 44.61 0.14
N ASP A 78 -6.82 45.36 -0.57
CA ASP A 78 -7.30 46.53 -1.28
C ASP A 78 -8.25 46.13 -2.43
N PRO A 79 -9.42 46.77 -2.57
CA PRO A 79 -10.35 46.46 -3.65
C PRO A 79 -9.78 46.88 -5.01
N VAL A 80 -10.03 46.08 -6.03
CA VAL A 80 -9.70 46.41 -7.41
C VAL A 80 -10.96 46.61 -8.20
N TRP A 81 -11.07 47.75 -8.87
CA TRP A 81 -12.16 48.11 -9.74
C TRP A 81 -11.72 47.95 -11.20
N ILE A 82 -12.50 47.25 -12.01
CA ILE A 82 -12.19 47.04 -13.42
C ILE A 82 -13.39 47.43 -14.28
N GLN A 83 -13.10 48.10 -15.37
CA GLN A 83 -14.10 48.43 -16.39
C GLN A 83 -13.52 48.11 -17.77
N ALA A 84 -14.20 47.29 -18.55
CA ALA A 84 -13.81 46.96 -19.91
C ALA A 84 -14.64 47.71 -20.94
N SER A 85 -14.01 48.08 -22.07
CA SER A 85 -14.69 48.49 -23.28
C SER A 85 -14.67 47.36 -24.29
N ILE A 86 -15.84 46.96 -24.79
CA ILE A 86 -15.98 45.86 -25.75
C ILE A 86 -16.78 46.36 -26.93
N ASP A 87 -16.25 46.21 -28.14
CA ASP A 87 -16.82 46.70 -29.40
C ASP A 87 -17.26 48.17 -29.36
N GLY A 88 -16.51 48.97 -28.63
CA GLY A 88 -16.79 50.41 -28.47
C GLY A 88 -17.82 50.77 -27.42
N GLU A 89 -18.39 49.82 -26.69
CA GLU A 89 -19.30 50.07 -25.58
C GLU A 89 -18.56 49.88 -24.26
N LEU A 90 -18.72 50.84 -23.34
CA LEU A 90 -18.15 50.83 -22.00
C LEU A 90 -19.07 50.05 -21.06
N LEU A 91 -18.59 49.00 -20.49
CA LEU A 91 -19.37 48.16 -19.59
C LEU A 91 -19.49 48.76 -18.18
N THR A 92 -20.38 48.17 -17.38
CA THR A 92 -20.50 48.51 -15.96
C THR A 92 -19.20 48.15 -15.23
N VAL A 93 -18.83 48.99 -14.30
CA VAL A 93 -17.66 48.77 -13.44
C VAL A 93 -17.87 47.54 -12.59
N TYR A 94 -16.87 46.63 -12.61
CA TYR A 94 -16.84 45.45 -11.79
C TYR A 94 -15.89 45.66 -10.62
N GLU A 95 -16.40 45.53 -9.41
CA GLU A 95 -15.62 45.62 -8.18
C GLU A 95 -15.17 44.22 -7.76
N ILE A 96 -13.86 44.03 -7.63
CA ILE A 96 -13.30 42.85 -7.01
C ILE A 96 -13.29 43.15 -5.49
N ALA A 97 -14.22 42.50 -4.79
CA ALA A 97 -14.40 42.75 -3.35
C ALA A 97 -13.11 42.45 -2.56
N GLU A 98 -12.94 43.20 -1.49
CA GLU A 98 -11.96 42.93 -0.43
C GLU A 98 -12.14 41.49 0.08
N ILE A 99 -11.04 40.76 0.27
CA ILE A 99 -11.07 39.44 0.90
C ILE A 99 -11.01 39.65 2.40
N ASP A 100 -12.14 39.47 3.06
CA ASP A 100 -12.23 39.57 4.52
C ASP A 100 -11.79 38.26 5.17
N ILE A 101 -10.56 38.23 5.68
CA ILE A 101 -10.02 37.08 6.39
C ILE A 101 -10.34 37.22 7.87
N VAL A 102 -11.03 36.22 8.40
CA VAL A 102 -11.29 36.15 9.84
C VAL A 102 -10.11 35.46 10.52
N GLU A 103 -9.50 36.18 11.48
CA GLU A 103 -8.51 35.61 12.38
C GLU A 103 -9.22 34.98 13.58
N GLU A 104 -9.25 33.63 13.61
CA GLU A 104 -9.90 32.89 14.67
C GLU A 104 -9.09 31.64 15.01
N PRO A 105 -8.82 31.37 16.30
CA PRO A 105 -8.06 30.17 16.70
C PRO A 105 -8.74 28.87 16.27
N LEU A 106 -7.94 27.90 15.83
CA LEU A 106 -8.40 26.54 15.55
C LEU A 106 -9.10 25.97 16.80
N PRO A 107 -10.29 25.42 16.69
CA PRO A 107 -11.00 24.85 17.83
C PRO A 107 -10.21 23.74 18.52
N GLU A 108 -10.26 23.70 19.87
CA GLU A 108 -9.54 22.68 20.65
C GLU A 108 -9.97 21.26 20.24
N GLY A 109 -8.98 20.39 19.99
CA GLY A 109 -9.18 19.01 19.56
C GLY A 109 -9.36 18.80 18.06
N VAL A 110 -9.26 19.87 17.26
CA VAL A 110 -9.22 19.77 15.79
C VAL A 110 -7.79 19.52 15.33
N GLU A 111 -7.63 18.60 14.43
CA GLU A 111 -6.37 18.26 13.79
C GLU A 111 -6.39 18.63 12.30
N MET A 112 -5.23 18.67 11.63
CA MET A 112 -5.20 18.90 10.17
C MET A 112 -5.98 17.82 9.42
N GLY A 113 -6.66 18.22 8.35
CA GLY A 113 -7.57 17.40 7.58
C GLY A 113 -9.04 17.55 8.00
N PRO A 114 -9.93 16.65 7.56
CA PRO A 114 -11.35 16.69 7.89
C PRO A 114 -11.61 16.17 9.32
N ASN A 115 -12.38 16.96 10.10
CA ASN A 115 -12.76 16.66 11.48
C ASN A 115 -14.27 16.73 11.64
N TRP A 116 -14.79 16.01 12.65
CA TRP A 116 -16.17 16.13 13.09
C TRP A 116 -16.23 16.51 14.57
N LEU A 117 -16.70 17.68 14.85
CA LEU A 117 -16.77 18.21 16.22
C LEU A 117 -18.13 18.85 16.49
N ASN A 118 -18.76 18.49 17.60
CA ASN A 118 -20.05 19.03 18.05
C ASN A 118 -21.19 18.99 17.02
N GLY A 119 -21.13 18.12 16.04
CA GLY A 119 -22.19 17.95 15.03
C GLY A 119 -21.95 18.72 13.73
N THR A 120 -20.80 19.36 13.59
CA THR A 120 -20.37 20.08 12.38
C THR A 120 -19.07 19.52 11.84
N MET A 121 -18.84 19.71 10.55
CA MET A 121 -17.59 19.37 9.89
C MET A 121 -16.62 20.54 9.99
N ILE A 122 -15.38 20.27 10.39
CA ILE A 122 -14.31 21.24 10.39
C ILE A 122 -13.20 20.74 9.48
N LEU A 123 -12.82 21.56 8.50
CA LEU A 123 -11.64 21.34 7.67
C LEU A 123 -10.52 22.22 8.18
N ALA A 124 -9.35 21.63 8.38
CA ALA A 124 -8.14 22.35 8.77
C ALA A 124 -6.98 21.94 7.86
N VAL A 125 -6.19 22.91 7.41
CA VAL A 125 -5.04 22.66 6.53
C VAL A 125 -3.88 23.56 6.91
N TYR A 126 -2.68 22.98 6.89
CA TYR A 126 -1.45 23.75 6.93
C TYR A 126 -1.07 24.13 5.50
N ALA A 127 -1.05 25.42 5.21
CA ALA A 127 -0.87 25.97 3.88
C ALA A 127 0.25 27.04 3.90
N PRO A 128 1.52 26.60 3.77
CA PRO A 128 2.68 27.49 3.97
C PRO A 128 2.66 28.68 3.02
N SER A 129 2.86 29.87 3.60
CA SER A 129 2.94 31.15 2.87
C SER A 129 1.73 31.42 1.96
N GLN A 130 0.58 30.78 2.18
CA GLN A 130 -0.63 31.11 1.46
C GLN A 130 -1.30 32.35 2.11
N PRO A 131 -1.51 33.40 1.35
CA PRO A 131 -2.11 34.63 1.92
C PRO A 131 -3.61 34.53 2.18
N VAL A 132 -4.27 33.57 1.52
CA VAL A 132 -5.66 33.18 1.75
C VAL A 132 -5.91 31.76 1.31
N MET A 133 -6.71 31.04 2.07
CA MET A 133 -7.22 29.73 1.70
C MET A 133 -8.73 29.77 1.56
N GLN A 134 -9.21 29.04 0.55
CA GLN A 134 -10.63 28.87 0.29
C GLN A 134 -10.92 27.39 0.08
N VAL A 135 -12.16 26.99 0.31
CA VAL A 135 -12.62 25.63 0.03
C VAL A 135 -13.89 25.66 -0.84
N ILE A 136 -13.94 24.76 -1.80
CA ILE A 136 -15.13 24.52 -2.63
C ILE A 136 -15.68 23.15 -2.23
N VAL A 137 -16.94 23.10 -1.81
CA VAL A 137 -17.63 21.87 -1.44
C VAL A 137 -18.78 21.62 -2.40
N THR A 138 -18.87 20.44 -2.94
CA THR A 138 -19.87 20.06 -3.95
C THR A 138 -20.49 18.69 -3.63
N SER A 139 -21.64 18.41 -4.28
CA SER A 139 -22.12 17.02 -4.37
C SER A 139 -21.21 16.21 -5.32
N PRO A 140 -21.15 14.87 -5.17
CA PRO A 140 -20.30 14.04 -6.00
C PRO A 140 -20.57 14.20 -7.51
N GLY A 141 -19.51 14.45 -8.26
CA GLY A 141 -19.56 14.62 -9.70
C GLY A 141 -19.98 16.02 -10.17
N GLU A 142 -20.24 16.96 -9.26
CA GLU A 142 -20.50 18.36 -9.60
C GLU A 142 -19.17 19.14 -9.69
N THR A 143 -19.14 20.12 -10.57
CA THR A 143 -18.03 21.07 -10.68
C THR A 143 -18.44 22.36 -9.99
N GLY A 144 -17.87 22.60 -8.80
CA GLY A 144 -18.09 23.86 -8.08
C GLY A 144 -17.46 25.05 -8.83
N LEU A 145 -18.11 26.19 -8.78
CA LEU A 145 -17.56 27.42 -9.31
C LEU A 145 -16.63 28.08 -8.29
N ALA A 146 -15.65 28.83 -8.76
CA ALA A 146 -14.79 29.60 -7.86
C ALA A 146 -15.59 30.66 -7.06
N SER A 147 -16.73 31.13 -7.59
CA SER A 147 -17.67 32.00 -6.86
C SER A 147 -18.35 31.34 -5.67
N ASP A 148 -18.34 30.01 -5.60
CA ASP A 148 -18.94 29.25 -4.50
C ASP A 148 -17.93 28.91 -3.41
N ALA A 149 -16.68 29.36 -3.57
CA ALA A 149 -15.60 29.10 -2.63
C ALA A 149 -15.85 29.82 -1.29
N ILE A 150 -15.66 29.11 -0.20
CA ILE A 150 -15.79 29.61 1.17
C ILE A 150 -14.39 29.99 1.64
N ILE A 151 -14.23 31.24 2.10
CA ILE A 151 -12.98 31.73 2.69
C ILE A 151 -12.79 31.06 4.05
N MET A 152 -11.59 30.57 4.30
CA MET A 152 -11.22 29.90 5.53
C MET A 152 -10.70 30.92 6.56
N ASN A 153 -10.87 30.62 7.84
CA ASN A 153 -10.29 31.39 8.94
C ASN A 153 -8.80 31.12 9.03
N ASN A 154 -8.00 32.12 9.35
CA ASN A 154 -6.58 31.98 9.68
C ASN A 154 -6.40 31.85 11.19
N ASP A 155 -5.57 30.92 11.65
CA ASP A 155 -5.29 30.83 13.10
C ASP A 155 -4.22 31.84 13.50
N PRO A 156 -4.51 32.77 14.42
CA PRO A 156 -3.53 33.78 14.83
C PRO A 156 -2.40 33.24 15.72
N ASN A 157 -2.47 32.00 16.18
CA ASN A 157 -1.49 31.36 17.07
C ASN A 157 -0.66 30.28 16.38
N LEU A 158 -1.14 29.76 15.26
CA LEU A 158 -0.49 28.70 14.47
C LEU A 158 -0.21 29.27 13.08
N GLU A 159 1.07 29.48 12.78
CA GLU A 159 1.51 30.01 11.50
C GLU A 159 1.02 29.15 10.35
N ASP A 160 0.49 29.76 9.29
CA ASP A 160 0.03 29.11 8.07
C ASP A 160 -1.09 28.05 8.26
N VAL A 161 -1.80 28.07 9.37
CA VAL A 161 -2.95 27.17 9.62
C VAL A 161 -4.25 27.85 9.26
N TRP A 162 -5.01 27.18 8.42
CA TRP A 162 -6.31 27.62 7.93
C TRP A 162 -7.39 26.62 8.26
N TRP A 163 -8.59 27.09 8.64
CA TRP A 163 -9.69 26.21 8.99
C TRP A 163 -11.06 26.81 8.69
N VAL A 164 -12.07 25.96 8.54
CA VAL A 164 -13.45 26.40 8.34
C VAL A 164 -14.43 25.39 8.95
N GLU A 165 -15.49 25.91 9.55
CA GLU A 165 -16.63 25.12 10.04
C GLU A 165 -17.73 25.09 8.99
N LEU A 166 -18.25 23.89 8.68
CA LEU A 166 -19.25 23.65 7.64
C LEU A 166 -20.44 22.88 8.24
N ASP A 167 -21.62 23.50 8.19
CA ASP A 167 -22.88 22.85 8.57
C ASP A 167 -23.43 22.04 7.37
N LEU A 168 -22.97 20.82 7.23
CA LEU A 168 -23.34 19.93 6.13
C LEU A 168 -24.25 18.81 6.66
N PRO A 169 -25.45 18.59 6.06
CA PRO A 169 -26.30 17.47 6.39
C PRO A 169 -25.63 16.12 6.06
N ALA A 170 -26.18 15.02 6.58
CA ALA A 170 -25.72 13.69 6.20
C ALA A 170 -25.81 13.48 4.67
N GLY A 171 -24.72 13.02 4.07
CA GLY A 171 -24.61 12.88 2.62
C GLY A 171 -23.18 12.61 2.17
N HIS A 172 -23.00 12.52 0.85
CA HIS A 172 -21.69 12.40 0.21
C HIS A 172 -21.26 13.75 -0.34
N TYR A 173 -20.02 14.14 -0.12
CA TYR A 173 -19.46 15.40 -0.56
C TYR A 173 -18.09 15.19 -1.21
N GLU A 174 -17.75 16.11 -2.11
CA GLU A 174 -16.41 16.28 -2.66
C GLU A 174 -15.95 17.70 -2.33
N TYR A 175 -14.69 17.88 -1.94
CA TYR A 175 -14.14 19.20 -1.73
C TYR A 175 -12.72 19.33 -2.26
N GLU A 176 -12.35 20.57 -2.57
CA GLU A 176 -11.03 21.00 -3.01
C GLU A 176 -10.68 22.31 -2.33
N TYR A 177 -9.42 22.49 -1.98
CA TYR A 177 -8.94 23.82 -1.60
C TYR A 177 -8.64 24.62 -2.87
N LEU A 178 -9.00 25.89 -2.84
CA LEU A 178 -8.74 26.87 -3.89
C LEU A 178 -7.66 27.84 -3.41
N LEU A 179 -6.53 27.85 -4.10
CA LEU A 179 -5.40 28.73 -3.85
C LEU A 179 -5.60 30.08 -4.55
N MET A 180 -4.89 31.11 -4.07
CA MET A 180 -4.95 32.45 -4.67
C MET A 180 -4.60 32.51 -6.16
N ASN A 181 -3.71 31.63 -6.62
CA ASN A 181 -3.32 31.54 -8.03
C ASN A 181 -4.37 30.83 -8.91
N GLY A 182 -5.52 30.46 -8.35
CA GLY A 182 -6.60 29.74 -9.03
C GLY A 182 -6.42 28.22 -9.10
N ASN A 183 -5.31 27.68 -8.61
CA ASN A 183 -5.10 26.25 -8.56
C ASN A 183 -6.03 25.61 -7.52
N ARG A 184 -6.50 24.42 -7.84
CA ARG A 184 -7.30 23.58 -6.96
C ARG A 184 -6.49 22.38 -6.55
N ILE A 185 -6.52 22.07 -5.27
CA ILE A 185 -5.80 20.94 -4.70
C ILE A 185 -6.73 20.10 -3.82
N SER A 186 -6.49 18.81 -3.77
CA SER A 186 -7.10 17.93 -2.79
C SER A 186 -6.50 18.20 -1.40
N ASP A 187 -7.19 17.75 -0.36
CA ASP A 187 -6.65 17.82 1.00
C ASP A 187 -5.40 16.91 1.11
N PRO A 188 -4.26 17.46 1.60
CA PRO A 188 -3.05 16.67 1.84
C PRO A 188 -3.24 15.46 2.77
N LEU A 189 -4.32 15.44 3.54
CA LEU A 189 -4.68 14.36 4.46
C LEU A 189 -5.97 13.64 4.06
N SER A 190 -6.35 13.71 2.79
CA SER A 190 -7.50 12.94 2.26
C SER A 190 -7.30 11.43 2.44
N ARG A 191 -8.37 10.71 2.77
CA ARG A 191 -8.41 9.24 2.80
C ARG A 191 -8.87 8.64 1.47
N ARG A 192 -9.51 9.45 0.65
CA ARG A 192 -10.11 9.01 -0.61
C ARG A 192 -10.14 10.14 -1.62
N LEU A 193 -9.64 9.88 -2.81
CA LEU A 193 -9.78 10.76 -3.95
C LEU A 193 -10.82 10.22 -4.94
N THR A 194 -11.54 11.13 -5.57
CA THR A 194 -12.41 10.86 -6.70
C THR A 194 -12.20 11.95 -7.75
N ASN A 195 -11.67 11.61 -8.90
CA ASN A 195 -11.32 12.58 -9.95
C ASN A 195 -10.43 13.74 -9.43
N GLY A 196 -9.47 13.45 -8.56
CA GLY A 196 -8.55 14.43 -7.97
C GLY A 196 -9.13 15.25 -6.83
N LYS A 197 -10.38 15.06 -6.43
CA LYS A 197 -11.04 15.75 -5.30
C LYS A 197 -11.06 14.87 -4.06
N THR A 198 -10.95 15.48 -2.91
CA THR A 198 -11.17 14.80 -1.62
C THR A 198 -12.64 14.43 -1.49
N ARG A 199 -12.92 13.16 -1.26
CA ARG A 199 -14.27 12.65 -1.04
C ARG A 199 -14.49 12.30 0.42
N ILE A 200 -15.60 12.73 0.95
CA ILE A 200 -16.06 12.41 2.31
C ILE A 200 -17.52 11.96 2.30
N GLU A 201 -17.87 11.20 3.32
CA GLU A 201 -19.24 10.83 3.61
C GLU A 201 -19.58 11.29 5.04
N ILE A 202 -20.71 11.97 5.22
CA ILE A 202 -21.23 12.38 6.52
C ILE A 202 -22.41 11.48 6.85
N GLY A 203 -22.26 10.67 7.88
CA GLY A 203 -23.32 9.83 8.43
C GLY A 203 -24.02 10.47 9.62
N ALA A 204 -24.96 9.76 10.23
CA ALA A 204 -25.70 10.25 11.41
C ALA A 204 -24.82 10.49 12.66
N GLY A 205 -23.61 9.95 12.69
CA GLY A 205 -22.64 10.09 13.79
C GLY A 205 -21.41 10.92 13.47
N GLY A 206 -21.31 11.47 12.26
CA GLY A 206 -20.16 12.26 11.83
C GLY A 206 -19.61 11.86 10.49
N ILE A 207 -18.36 12.25 10.22
CA ILE A 207 -17.65 11.86 8.99
C ILE A 207 -17.47 10.34 8.99
N SER A 208 -17.97 9.69 7.95
CA SER A 208 -17.78 8.26 7.72
C SER A 208 -16.41 8.03 7.11
N THR A 209 -15.35 8.25 7.89
CA THR A 209 -14.00 7.88 7.47
C THR A 209 -13.64 6.49 8.02
N ALA A 210 -13.41 6.38 9.29
CA ALA A 210 -12.91 5.16 9.90
C ALA A 210 -13.87 4.55 10.93
N ASP A 211 -14.66 5.41 11.59
CA ASP A 211 -15.35 5.04 12.83
C ASP A 211 -16.58 4.13 12.66
N ASN A 212 -17.07 3.94 11.44
CA ASN A 212 -18.25 3.12 11.16
C ASN A 212 -17.93 1.71 10.62
N PHE A 213 -16.66 1.39 10.38
CA PHE A 213 -16.30 0.02 9.98
C PHE A 213 -16.40 -0.92 11.19
N SER A 214 -17.14 -2.00 11.03
CA SER A 214 -17.34 -2.96 12.12
C SER A 214 -16.30 -4.07 12.03
N TRP A 215 -15.18 -3.91 12.70
CA TRP A 215 -14.14 -4.92 12.79
C TRP A 215 -14.66 -6.23 13.40
N GLN A 216 -14.33 -7.35 12.80
CA GLN A 216 -14.70 -8.69 13.24
C GLN A 216 -13.52 -9.46 13.86
N SER A 217 -12.31 -8.96 13.69
CA SER A 217 -11.06 -9.56 14.19
C SER A 217 -10.79 -9.25 15.66
N ASP A 218 -11.81 -8.97 16.45
CA ASP A 218 -11.65 -8.76 17.89
C ASP A 218 -10.96 -9.98 18.52
N GLY A 219 -9.79 -9.74 19.13
CA GLY A 219 -8.94 -10.81 19.70
C GLY A 219 -7.79 -11.25 18.80
N TYR A 220 -7.59 -10.59 17.66
CA TYR A 220 -6.36 -10.74 16.89
C TYR A 220 -5.16 -10.27 17.72
N PHE A 221 -4.07 -11.02 17.62
CA PHE A 221 -2.77 -10.67 18.18
C PHE A 221 -1.75 -10.69 17.06
N ARG A 222 -1.03 -9.60 16.92
CA ARG A 222 0.07 -9.47 15.96
C ARG A 222 1.10 -10.59 16.21
N PRO A 223 1.52 -11.35 15.18
CA PRO A 223 2.58 -12.36 15.32
C PRO A 223 3.89 -11.75 15.84
N GLU A 224 4.64 -12.51 16.63
CA GLU A 224 5.98 -12.09 17.05
C GLU A 224 6.94 -12.09 15.85
N LEU A 225 7.86 -11.11 15.79
CA LEU A 225 8.82 -10.95 14.69
C LEU A 225 9.60 -12.24 14.36
N ASP A 226 9.98 -13.01 15.37
CA ASP A 226 10.75 -14.23 15.19
C ASP A 226 9.93 -15.43 14.64
N THR A 227 8.62 -15.26 14.55
CA THR A 227 7.68 -16.23 13.96
C THR A 227 7.14 -15.82 12.60
N LEU A 228 7.50 -14.63 12.10
CA LEU A 228 7.01 -14.12 10.83
C LEU A 228 7.48 -15.00 9.65
N ILE A 229 6.56 -15.20 8.74
CA ILE A 229 6.79 -15.64 7.37
C ILE A 229 6.01 -14.68 6.50
N ILE A 230 6.73 -13.77 5.85
CA ILE A 230 6.18 -12.67 5.07
C ILE A 230 5.86 -13.15 3.64
N TYR A 231 4.78 -12.65 3.08
CA TYR A 231 4.43 -12.85 1.69
C TYR A 231 4.24 -11.49 1.03
N GLU A 232 5.18 -11.12 0.18
CA GLU A 232 5.14 -9.88 -0.59
C GLU A 232 4.23 -10.04 -1.79
N LEU A 233 3.31 -9.09 -2.00
CA LEU A 233 2.40 -9.11 -3.12
C LEU A 233 2.04 -7.72 -3.65
N HIS A 234 1.84 -7.65 -4.97
CA HIS A 234 1.25 -6.53 -5.68
C HIS A 234 -0.24 -6.81 -5.93
N VAL A 235 -1.13 -5.97 -5.43
CA VAL A 235 -2.59 -6.21 -5.47
C VAL A 235 -3.08 -6.50 -6.88
N ASP A 236 -2.62 -5.72 -7.86
CA ASP A 236 -3.08 -5.83 -9.25
C ASP A 236 -2.64 -7.15 -9.88
N ASP A 237 -1.36 -7.50 -9.81
CA ASP A 237 -0.82 -8.72 -10.42
C ASP A 237 -1.26 -9.99 -9.69
N PHE A 238 -1.33 -9.94 -8.35
CA PHE A 238 -1.70 -11.08 -7.51
C PHE A 238 -3.16 -11.50 -7.70
N ALA A 239 -4.05 -10.51 -7.75
CA ALA A 239 -5.48 -10.74 -7.65
C ALA A 239 -6.21 -10.70 -9.01
N ALA A 240 -5.55 -10.22 -10.07
CA ALA A 240 -6.17 -10.05 -11.37
C ALA A 240 -6.73 -11.35 -11.96
N GLN A 241 -7.88 -11.25 -12.57
CA GLN A 241 -8.52 -12.34 -13.30
C GLN A 241 -8.75 -11.95 -14.77
N GLY A 242 -8.11 -12.66 -15.68
CA GLY A 242 -8.25 -12.40 -17.13
C GLY A 242 -7.63 -11.06 -17.54
N ASN A 243 -8.45 -10.15 -18.08
CA ASN A 243 -8.04 -8.79 -18.45
C ASN A 243 -8.45 -7.74 -17.40
N GLY A 244 -8.88 -8.17 -16.23
CA GLY A 244 -9.31 -7.30 -15.13
C GLY A 244 -8.11 -6.83 -14.31
N GLN A 245 -8.32 -5.74 -13.57
CA GLN A 245 -7.40 -5.28 -12.55
C GLN A 245 -7.70 -5.98 -11.24
N GLY A 246 -6.66 -6.29 -10.46
CA GLY A 246 -6.82 -6.86 -9.13
C GLY A 246 -7.41 -5.86 -8.15
N LYS A 247 -8.21 -6.36 -7.21
CA LYS A 247 -8.88 -5.58 -6.18
C LYS A 247 -8.60 -6.15 -4.80
N PHE A 248 -8.84 -5.38 -3.75
CA PHE A 248 -8.72 -5.87 -2.38
C PHE A 248 -9.62 -7.08 -2.13
N GLU A 249 -10.85 -7.10 -2.66
CA GLU A 249 -11.76 -8.27 -2.53
C GLU A 249 -11.20 -9.54 -3.18
N ASP A 250 -10.45 -9.40 -4.26
CA ASP A 250 -9.82 -10.53 -4.95
C ASP A 250 -8.65 -11.08 -4.11
N VAL A 251 -7.88 -10.21 -3.44
CA VAL A 251 -6.85 -10.62 -2.47
C VAL A 251 -7.48 -11.37 -1.31
N ILE A 252 -8.60 -10.86 -0.76
CA ILE A 252 -9.38 -11.54 0.29
C ILE A 252 -9.71 -12.97 -0.13
N GLY A 253 -10.13 -13.15 -1.38
CA GLY A 253 -10.44 -14.47 -1.96
C GLY A 253 -9.27 -15.46 -1.97
N ARG A 254 -8.03 -15.00 -1.76
CA ARG A 254 -6.81 -15.80 -1.75
C ARG A 254 -6.14 -15.96 -0.38
N LEU A 255 -6.63 -15.29 0.66
CA LEU A 255 -6.02 -15.35 1.99
C LEU A 255 -6.00 -16.76 2.58
N ASP A 256 -6.98 -17.62 2.29
CA ASP A 256 -7.00 -19.01 2.74
C ASP A 256 -5.89 -19.83 2.08
N HIS A 257 -5.55 -19.54 0.80
CA HIS A 257 -4.39 -20.14 0.14
C HIS A 257 -3.10 -19.77 0.89
N LEU A 258 -2.88 -18.48 1.17
CA LEU A 258 -1.69 -18.01 1.89
C LEU A 258 -1.60 -18.62 3.30
N LYS A 259 -2.72 -18.69 4.02
CA LYS A 259 -2.78 -19.37 5.32
C LYS A 259 -2.40 -20.84 5.21
N SER A 260 -2.89 -21.54 4.19
CA SER A 260 -2.56 -22.96 3.97
C SER A 260 -1.09 -23.18 3.59
N ALA A 261 -0.49 -22.22 2.87
CA ALA A 261 0.94 -22.18 2.59
C ALA A 261 1.81 -21.94 3.85
N GLY A 262 1.20 -21.56 4.97
CA GLY A 262 1.89 -21.32 6.24
C GLY A 262 2.28 -19.86 6.47
N ILE A 263 1.89 -18.95 5.59
CA ILE A 263 2.10 -17.50 5.69
C ILE A 263 1.35 -16.94 6.90
N ASN A 264 1.94 -15.98 7.58
CA ASN A 264 1.32 -15.25 8.69
C ASN A 264 1.53 -13.73 8.67
N ALA A 265 2.07 -13.21 7.58
CA ALA A 265 2.11 -11.78 7.29
C ALA A 265 2.05 -11.57 5.78
N ILE A 266 1.26 -10.60 5.32
CA ILE A 266 1.29 -10.10 3.95
C ILE A 266 1.98 -8.75 3.93
N GLU A 267 2.89 -8.53 2.97
CA GLU A 267 3.52 -7.25 2.69
C GLU A 267 2.98 -6.76 1.35
N LEU A 268 2.18 -5.70 1.42
CA LEU A 268 1.54 -5.12 0.25
C LEU A 268 2.48 -4.09 -0.38
N LEU A 269 2.76 -4.20 -1.67
CA LEU A 269 3.31 -3.08 -2.43
C LEU A 269 2.45 -1.84 -2.20
N PRO A 270 2.96 -0.61 -2.45
CA PRO A 270 2.27 0.60 -2.06
C PRO A 270 0.80 0.63 -2.47
N VAL A 271 -0.09 0.83 -1.51
CA VAL A 271 -1.53 1.00 -1.72
C VAL A 271 -1.98 2.43 -1.51
N THR A 272 -1.03 3.35 -1.41
CA THR A 272 -1.27 4.80 -1.42
C THR A 272 -1.63 5.27 -2.82
N ASP A 273 -2.39 6.37 -2.90
CA ASP A 273 -2.85 6.93 -4.19
C ASP A 273 -1.70 7.29 -5.12
N PHE A 274 -1.78 6.84 -6.36
CA PHE A 274 -0.84 7.12 -7.44
C PHE A 274 -1.57 7.48 -8.75
N PRO A 275 -0.95 8.22 -9.68
CA PRO A 275 -1.58 8.58 -10.93
C PRO A 275 -1.67 7.41 -11.91
N GLY A 276 -2.80 7.30 -12.60
CA GLY A 276 -2.99 6.32 -13.66
C GLY A 276 -3.79 5.11 -13.22
N SER A 277 -3.69 4.03 -13.97
CA SER A 277 -4.51 2.83 -13.78
C SER A 277 -3.72 1.57 -13.49
N HIS A 278 -2.41 1.64 -13.60
CA HIS A 278 -1.49 0.55 -13.31
C HIS A 278 -0.14 1.15 -12.92
N SER A 279 0.32 0.81 -11.75
CA SER A 279 1.63 1.17 -11.20
C SER A 279 1.94 0.19 -10.06
N TRP A 280 3.22 0.04 -9.74
CA TRP A 280 3.61 -0.62 -8.49
C TRP A 280 3.36 0.27 -7.26
N GLY A 281 3.03 1.55 -7.48
CA GLY A 281 2.74 2.51 -6.42
C GLY A 281 3.96 3.30 -5.91
N TYR A 282 5.16 3.09 -6.49
CA TYR A 282 6.37 3.85 -6.12
C TYR A 282 6.45 5.24 -6.77
N ASP A 283 5.32 5.75 -7.21
CA ASP A 283 5.17 7.11 -7.72
C ASP A 283 4.00 7.82 -6.99
N PRO A 284 4.05 7.92 -5.64
CA PRO A 284 2.93 8.34 -4.83
C PRO A 284 2.50 9.78 -5.14
N HIS A 285 1.19 9.99 -5.15
CA HIS A 285 0.58 11.30 -5.29
C HIS A 285 0.06 11.80 -3.94
N LEU A 286 -0.57 10.93 -3.15
CA LEU A 286 -1.09 11.28 -1.83
C LEU A 286 -0.88 10.14 -0.82
N MET A 287 -0.08 10.40 0.21
CA MET A 287 0.38 9.40 1.16
C MET A 287 -0.69 8.88 2.12
N SER A 288 -1.79 9.61 2.31
CA SER A 288 -2.85 9.28 3.27
C SER A 288 -4.10 8.67 2.64
N ALA A 289 -4.18 8.61 1.31
CA ALA A 289 -5.32 8.08 0.58
C ALA A 289 -5.06 6.66 0.07
N VAL A 290 -6.10 5.84 0.12
CA VAL A 290 -6.11 4.51 -0.47
C VAL A 290 -6.22 4.63 -1.99
N GLU A 291 -5.44 3.83 -2.72
CA GLU A 291 -5.49 3.77 -4.18
C GLU A 291 -6.89 3.29 -4.66
N SER A 292 -7.57 4.19 -5.32
CA SER A 292 -8.96 3.98 -5.75
C SER A 292 -9.12 2.87 -6.80
N HIS A 293 -8.04 2.53 -7.47
CA HIS A 293 -7.98 1.44 -8.45
C HIS A 293 -8.12 0.08 -7.79
N TYR A 294 -7.54 -0.09 -6.59
CA TYR A 294 -7.61 -1.32 -5.81
C TYR A 294 -8.94 -1.45 -5.05
N GLY A 295 -9.55 -0.32 -4.70
CA GLY A 295 -10.83 -0.31 -4.00
C GLY A 295 -11.06 0.95 -3.18
N THR A 296 -12.00 0.87 -2.26
CA THR A 296 -12.35 1.93 -1.32
C THR A 296 -11.59 1.76 0.01
N PRO A 297 -11.52 2.80 0.85
CA PRO A 297 -11.01 2.69 2.21
C PRO A 297 -11.67 1.57 3.02
N GLU A 298 -12.98 1.37 2.86
CA GLU A 298 -13.74 0.34 3.53
C GLU A 298 -13.35 -1.08 3.05
N GLU A 299 -13.12 -1.26 1.75
CA GLU A 299 -12.66 -2.53 1.18
C GLU A 299 -11.22 -2.85 1.60
N PHE A 300 -10.37 -1.84 1.78
CA PHE A 300 -9.05 -2.04 2.35
C PHE A 300 -9.12 -2.46 3.83
N LYS A 301 -10.01 -1.85 4.63
CA LYS A 301 -10.27 -2.31 6.00
C LYS A 301 -10.80 -3.74 6.04
N GLU A 302 -11.66 -4.12 5.09
CA GLU A 302 -12.15 -5.50 4.97
C GLU A 302 -11.00 -6.47 4.68
N LEU A 303 -10.04 -6.09 3.83
CA LEU A 303 -8.84 -6.90 3.59
C LEU A 303 -8.02 -7.10 4.87
N VAL A 304 -7.79 -6.02 5.63
CA VAL A 304 -7.03 -6.09 6.89
C VAL A 304 -7.77 -6.95 7.92
N ASP A 305 -9.08 -6.76 8.07
CA ASP A 305 -9.92 -7.53 9.01
C ASP A 305 -9.93 -9.02 8.68
N GLU A 306 -10.07 -9.38 7.41
CA GLU A 306 -10.05 -10.76 6.93
C GLU A 306 -8.66 -11.42 7.06
N ALA A 307 -7.59 -10.65 6.91
CA ALA A 307 -6.24 -11.12 7.20
C ALA A 307 -6.06 -11.41 8.70
N HIS A 308 -6.49 -10.49 9.56
CA HIS A 308 -6.46 -10.62 11.02
C HIS A 308 -7.31 -11.80 11.53
N ILE A 309 -8.50 -12.04 10.99
CA ILE A 309 -9.34 -13.22 11.30
C ILE A 309 -8.56 -14.52 11.04
N ARG A 310 -7.67 -14.51 10.06
CA ARG A 310 -6.82 -15.67 9.72
C ARG A 310 -5.52 -15.73 10.51
N GLY A 311 -5.27 -14.75 11.37
CA GLY A 311 -4.03 -14.61 12.14
C GLY A 311 -2.83 -14.18 11.29
N MET A 312 -3.08 -13.43 10.22
CA MET A 312 -2.07 -12.85 9.36
C MET A 312 -1.95 -11.36 9.62
N ALA A 313 -0.72 -10.87 9.79
CA ALA A 313 -0.40 -9.46 9.85
C ALA A 313 -0.47 -8.81 8.45
N VAL A 314 -0.73 -7.51 8.43
CA VAL A 314 -0.68 -6.69 7.21
C VAL A 314 0.42 -5.64 7.35
N ILE A 315 1.43 -5.74 6.51
CA ILE A 315 2.53 -4.79 6.38
C ILE A 315 2.30 -3.99 5.11
N MET A 316 2.46 -2.69 5.17
CA MET A 316 2.29 -1.82 4.02
C MET A 316 3.63 -1.22 3.59
N ASP A 317 3.93 -1.29 2.30
CA ASP A 317 5.05 -0.57 1.74
C ASP A 317 4.74 0.93 1.67
N MET A 318 5.66 1.74 2.20
CA MET A 318 5.48 3.18 2.34
C MET A 318 6.67 3.95 1.75
N VAL A 319 6.37 4.80 0.77
CA VAL A 319 7.37 5.55 -0.02
C VAL A 319 7.60 6.93 0.59
N TRP A 320 8.50 7.02 1.58
CA TRP A 320 8.85 8.30 2.20
C TRP A 320 10.12 8.96 1.62
N ASN A 321 10.76 8.35 0.64
CA ASN A 321 11.96 8.90 0.01
C ASN A 321 11.64 10.00 -1.02
N HIS A 322 10.51 9.88 -1.75
CA HIS A 322 10.12 10.85 -2.77
C HIS A 322 8.60 10.94 -2.94
N ILE A 323 8.15 11.95 -3.72
CA ILE A 323 6.73 12.15 -4.04
C ILE A 323 6.60 12.83 -5.42
N ARG A 324 5.46 12.64 -6.08
CA ARG A 324 5.20 13.31 -7.36
C ARG A 324 4.97 14.81 -7.23
N SER A 325 5.36 15.56 -8.27
CA SER A 325 5.12 17.01 -8.36
C SER A 325 3.64 17.41 -8.48
N SER A 326 2.77 16.46 -8.76
CA SER A 326 1.30 16.66 -8.72
C SER A 326 0.72 16.57 -7.32
N SER A 327 1.49 16.15 -6.33
CA SER A 327 1.02 16.00 -4.95
C SER A 327 0.52 17.31 -4.36
N PRO A 328 -0.57 17.29 -3.57
CA PRO A 328 -1.06 18.49 -2.90
C PRO A 328 -0.05 19.10 -1.93
N VAL A 329 0.85 18.32 -1.32
CA VAL A 329 1.89 18.86 -0.43
C VAL A 329 2.93 19.71 -1.15
N TRP A 330 3.12 19.50 -2.43
CA TRP A 330 3.93 20.36 -3.29
C TRP A 330 3.11 21.49 -3.90
N THR A 331 1.95 21.18 -4.47
CA THR A 331 1.16 22.13 -5.24
C THR A 331 0.55 23.24 -4.37
N ILE A 332 0.45 23.03 -3.06
CA ILE A 332 0.03 24.06 -2.12
C ILE A 332 1.04 25.21 -2.04
N GLN A 333 2.33 24.94 -2.17
CA GLN A 333 3.41 25.91 -2.23
C GLN A 333 4.55 25.39 -3.10
N PRO A 334 4.52 25.60 -4.45
CA PRO A 334 5.49 25.00 -5.35
C PRO A 334 6.79 25.82 -5.46
N ASP A 335 7.36 26.18 -4.33
CA ASP A 335 8.65 26.89 -4.20
C ASP A 335 9.49 26.20 -3.12
N TYR A 336 10.65 25.66 -3.49
CA TYR A 336 11.56 24.96 -2.57
C TYR A 336 12.02 25.81 -1.36
N ASN A 337 12.04 27.12 -1.49
CA ASN A 337 12.42 28.00 -0.37
C ASN A 337 11.30 28.22 0.65
N LEU A 338 10.06 27.98 0.24
CA LEU A 338 8.84 28.27 1.03
C LEU A 338 8.09 26.99 1.41
N ASN A 339 8.28 25.89 0.67
CA ASN A 339 7.67 24.61 0.98
C ASN A 339 8.48 23.90 2.07
N PRO A 340 7.88 23.58 3.22
CA PRO A 340 8.60 22.94 4.32
C PRO A 340 8.73 21.42 4.16
N TYR A 341 8.01 20.83 3.20
CA TYR A 341 7.99 19.38 3.01
C TYR A 341 9.05 18.90 2.02
N ILE A 342 9.42 19.75 1.05
CA ILE A 342 10.16 19.36 -0.14
C ILE A 342 11.45 20.18 -0.24
N LYS A 343 12.57 19.50 -0.48
CA LYS A 343 13.87 20.09 -0.73
C LYS A 343 14.35 19.83 -2.15
N LEU A 344 15.40 20.53 -2.57
CA LEU A 344 16.10 20.19 -3.80
C LEU A 344 16.83 18.85 -3.63
N HIS A 345 16.70 17.95 -4.58
CA HIS A 345 17.36 16.63 -4.57
C HIS A 345 18.91 16.70 -4.50
N THR A 346 19.49 17.87 -4.75
CA THR A 346 20.94 18.14 -4.59
C THR A 346 21.32 18.59 -3.19
N GLU A 347 20.34 18.86 -2.33
CA GLU A 347 20.53 19.26 -0.93
C GLU A 347 20.29 18.04 -0.04
N LEU A 348 21.34 17.21 0.11
CA LEU A 348 21.22 15.96 0.85
C LEU A 348 21.13 16.18 2.36
N ASN A 349 20.24 15.46 2.99
CA ASN A 349 20.19 15.29 4.44
C ASN A 349 21.43 14.50 4.91
N PRO A 350 21.80 14.56 6.21
CA PRO A 350 22.91 13.76 6.73
C PRO A 350 22.75 12.27 6.40
N ASN A 351 23.81 11.65 5.89
CA ASN A 351 23.87 10.23 5.51
C ASN A 351 22.88 9.78 4.41
N GLU A 352 22.21 10.70 3.76
CA GLU A 352 21.36 10.43 2.60
C GLU A 352 22.23 10.16 1.36
N THR A 353 21.77 9.24 0.50
CA THR A 353 22.31 9.04 -0.83
C THR A 353 21.44 9.77 -1.85
N GLU A 354 22.07 10.38 -2.85
CA GLU A 354 21.36 11.06 -3.94
C GLU A 354 20.49 10.08 -4.74
N GLY A 355 19.23 10.44 -4.94
CA GLY A 355 18.31 9.70 -5.81
C GLY A 355 16.85 10.00 -5.51
N SER A 356 16.12 10.46 -6.51
CA SER A 356 14.66 10.68 -6.42
C SER A 356 13.92 10.17 -7.66
N TRP A 357 14.61 9.47 -8.55
CA TRP A 357 14.07 8.99 -9.85
C TRP A 357 13.33 10.07 -10.65
N GLY A 358 13.74 11.34 -10.52
CA GLY A 358 13.11 12.48 -11.18
C GLY A 358 11.84 12.99 -10.50
N MET A 359 11.54 12.52 -9.31
CA MET A 359 10.46 12.99 -8.44
C MET A 359 10.98 14.02 -7.43
N LEU A 360 10.08 14.55 -6.59
CA LEU A 360 10.43 15.51 -5.55
C LEU A 360 10.94 14.76 -4.31
N ASP A 361 11.92 15.35 -3.65
CA ASP A 361 12.59 14.80 -2.49
C ASP A 361 12.06 15.42 -1.19
N TRP A 362 11.72 14.59 -0.19
CA TRP A 362 11.22 15.04 1.09
C TRP A 362 12.34 15.66 1.96
N ASP A 363 12.06 16.80 2.59
CA ASP A 363 12.94 17.37 3.60
C ASP A 363 12.69 16.73 4.98
N HIS A 364 13.33 15.60 5.23
CA HIS A 364 13.21 14.87 6.49
C HIS A 364 13.86 15.57 7.69
N PHE A 365 14.52 16.70 7.49
CA PHE A 365 15.10 17.51 8.54
C PHE A 365 14.29 18.77 8.83
N ASN A 366 13.07 18.82 8.31
CA ASN A 366 12.09 19.85 8.63
C ASN A 366 11.03 19.31 9.62
N PRO A 367 10.72 20.03 10.72
CA PRO A 367 9.75 19.56 11.71
C PRO A 367 8.34 19.38 11.15
N HIS A 368 7.90 20.19 10.17
CA HIS A 368 6.58 20.02 9.54
C HIS A 368 6.49 18.73 8.73
N THR A 369 7.58 18.32 8.08
CA THR A 369 7.66 17.03 7.40
C THR A 369 7.54 15.88 8.39
N ILE A 370 8.27 15.94 9.50
CA ILE A 370 8.20 14.91 10.55
C ILE A 370 6.77 14.80 11.12
N GLU A 371 6.13 15.94 11.38
CA GLU A 371 4.74 15.97 11.87
C GLU A 371 3.77 15.35 10.86
N TYR A 372 3.89 15.71 9.57
CA TYR A 372 3.09 15.14 8.49
C TYR A 372 3.28 13.62 8.37
N ILE A 373 4.53 13.13 8.36
CA ILE A 373 4.85 11.71 8.32
C ILE A 373 4.23 10.97 9.51
N ASN A 374 4.43 11.49 10.72
CA ASN A 374 3.88 10.88 11.92
C ASN A 374 2.35 10.79 11.87
N ARG A 375 1.71 11.85 11.36
CA ARG A 375 0.27 11.86 11.22
C ARG A 375 -0.22 10.84 10.20
N VAL A 376 0.38 10.78 9.03
CA VAL A 376 0.01 9.82 7.99
C VAL A 376 0.25 8.38 8.46
N ASN A 377 1.40 8.09 9.08
CA ASN A 377 1.68 6.77 9.62
C ASN A 377 0.64 6.36 10.68
N ARG A 378 0.23 7.29 11.56
CA ARG A 378 -0.83 7.03 12.54
C ARG A 378 -2.18 6.73 11.89
N ILE A 379 -2.54 7.42 10.80
CA ILE A 379 -3.76 7.13 10.04
C ILE A 379 -3.79 5.67 9.60
N TRP A 380 -2.71 5.18 9.01
CA TRP A 380 -2.64 3.80 8.54
C TRP A 380 -2.74 2.77 9.68
N VAL A 381 -2.14 3.05 10.82
CA VAL A 381 -2.19 2.14 11.97
C VAL A 381 -3.50 2.26 12.76
N GLU A 382 -4.01 3.47 13.02
CA GLU A 382 -5.23 3.66 13.84
C GLU A 382 -6.50 3.37 13.05
N GLU A 383 -6.60 3.92 11.82
CA GLU A 383 -7.82 3.82 11.05
C GLU A 383 -7.93 2.53 10.25
N TYR A 384 -6.80 2.04 9.72
CA TYR A 384 -6.76 0.83 8.89
C TYR A 384 -6.24 -0.39 9.65
N ARG A 385 -5.73 -0.22 10.87
CA ARG A 385 -5.21 -1.30 11.73
C ARG A 385 -4.12 -2.15 11.08
N ILE A 386 -3.28 -1.57 10.23
CA ILE A 386 -2.12 -2.30 9.70
C ILE A 386 -1.12 -2.60 10.81
N ASP A 387 -0.32 -3.64 10.64
CA ASP A 387 0.60 -4.14 11.66
C ASP A 387 2.01 -3.60 11.55
N GLY A 388 2.34 -2.96 10.44
CA GLY A 388 3.66 -2.41 10.23
C GLY A 388 3.86 -1.83 8.86
N PHE A 389 5.07 -1.35 8.65
CA PHE A 389 5.52 -0.76 7.39
C PHE A 389 6.79 -1.44 6.90
N ARG A 390 6.91 -1.55 5.58
CA ARG A 390 8.18 -1.62 4.88
C ARG A 390 8.45 -0.22 4.33
N PHE A 391 9.55 0.38 4.68
CA PHE A 391 9.93 1.72 4.21
C PHE A 391 10.85 1.60 3.01
N ASP A 392 10.40 2.15 1.89
CA ASP A 392 11.08 2.13 0.62
C ASP A 392 12.36 2.97 0.63
N ALA A 393 13.42 2.45 0.04
CA ALA A 393 14.68 3.11 -0.24
C ALA A 393 15.18 4.04 0.89
N THR A 394 15.24 3.54 2.13
CA THR A 394 15.59 4.34 3.32
C THR A 394 16.99 4.96 3.26
N GLN A 395 17.88 4.47 2.40
CA GLN A 395 19.17 5.10 2.13
C GLN A 395 19.05 6.51 1.51
N MET A 396 17.86 6.83 0.95
CA MET A 396 17.55 8.13 0.36
C MET A 396 16.78 9.06 1.30
N ILE A 397 16.64 8.70 2.59
CA ILE A 397 15.87 9.49 3.57
C ILE A 397 16.79 10.35 4.43
N GLY A 398 17.94 9.87 4.80
CA GLY A 398 18.85 10.54 5.71
C GLY A 398 18.55 10.30 7.20
N TRP A 399 19.63 10.37 7.99
CA TRP A 399 19.57 10.13 9.42
C TRP A 399 20.82 10.72 10.13
N ASP A 400 20.63 11.21 11.34
CA ASP A 400 21.73 11.66 12.20
C ASP A 400 21.40 11.36 13.66
N LEU A 401 22.11 10.44 14.29
CA LEU A 401 21.88 10.08 15.69
C LEU A 401 22.25 11.20 16.68
N SER A 402 22.96 12.25 16.24
CA SER A 402 23.18 13.45 17.06
C SER A 402 22.00 14.43 17.02
N GLN A 403 21.07 14.23 16.08
CA GLN A 403 19.84 14.99 15.91
C GLN A 403 18.65 14.02 15.77
N PRO A 404 18.34 13.26 16.85
CA PRO A 404 17.35 12.17 16.78
C PRO A 404 15.92 12.65 16.58
N GLU A 405 15.67 13.96 16.67
CA GLU A 405 14.42 14.63 16.37
C GLU A 405 14.12 14.77 14.87
N TYR A 406 15.05 14.36 13.99
CA TYR A 406 14.91 14.44 12.53
C TYR A 406 15.22 13.11 11.83
N GLY A 407 14.75 12.98 10.58
CA GLY A 407 15.02 11.84 9.73
C GLY A 407 14.44 10.52 10.25
N ILE A 408 15.06 9.42 9.84
CA ILE A 408 14.63 8.06 10.23
C ILE A 408 14.50 7.90 11.76
N PRO A 409 15.43 8.37 12.61
CA PRO A 409 15.28 8.24 14.05
C PRO A 409 13.98 8.84 14.60
N ALA A 410 13.60 10.03 14.12
CA ALA A 410 12.47 10.76 14.63
C ALA A 410 11.13 10.01 14.46
N TRP A 411 10.76 9.73 13.21
CA TRP A 411 9.45 9.14 12.95
C TRP A 411 9.39 7.64 13.28
N THR A 412 10.51 6.90 13.23
CA THR A 412 10.53 5.51 13.71
C THR A 412 10.38 5.43 15.22
N SER A 413 10.99 6.38 15.97
CA SER A 413 10.81 6.49 17.43
C SER A 413 9.36 6.85 17.78
N ALA A 414 8.76 7.80 17.08
CA ALA A 414 7.37 8.20 17.30
C ALA A 414 6.39 7.03 17.14
N LEU A 415 6.57 6.21 16.11
CA LEU A 415 5.79 4.99 15.92
C LEU A 415 5.96 4.00 17.07
N SER A 416 7.21 3.74 17.50
CA SER A 416 7.52 2.80 18.59
C SER A 416 7.05 3.30 19.95
N GLU A 417 7.07 4.60 20.21
CA GLU A 417 6.54 5.19 21.44
C GLU A 417 5.03 5.03 21.52
N TRP A 418 4.38 5.09 20.40
CA TRP A 418 2.94 4.92 20.30
C TRP A 418 2.51 3.44 20.36
N ASP A 419 3.13 2.56 19.57
CA ASP A 419 2.97 1.11 19.64
C ASP A 419 4.31 0.40 19.37
N SER A 420 4.95 -0.08 20.44
CA SER A 420 6.26 -0.73 20.36
C SER A 420 6.25 -2.10 19.65
N THR A 421 5.08 -2.59 19.26
CA THR A 421 4.92 -3.86 18.56
C THR A 421 4.75 -3.69 17.04
N ILE A 422 4.68 -2.45 16.53
CA ILE A 422 4.60 -2.16 15.10
C ILE A 422 5.89 -2.63 14.41
N TYR A 423 5.72 -3.36 13.29
CA TYR A 423 6.86 -3.72 12.46
C TYR A 423 7.33 -2.49 11.68
N GLN A 424 8.65 -2.27 11.69
CA GLN A 424 9.31 -1.19 10.98
C GLN A 424 10.47 -1.77 10.19
N ILE A 425 10.18 -2.22 8.97
CA ILE A 425 11.13 -2.90 8.09
C ILE A 425 11.70 -1.87 7.11
N ALA A 426 13.03 -1.76 7.04
CA ALA A 426 13.68 -0.87 6.08
C ALA A 426 14.11 -1.64 4.83
N GLU A 427 13.86 -1.08 3.66
CA GLU A 427 14.72 -1.34 2.54
C GLU A 427 15.88 -0.33 2.59
N HIS A 428 17.05 -0.79 3.00
CA HIS A 428 18.25 0.05 3.11
C HIS A 428 19.41 -0.64 2.38
N LEU A 429 19.58 -0.32 1.12
CA LEU A 429 20.54 -0.96 0.24
C LEU A 429 21.66 0.01 -0.17
N PRO A 430 22.96 -0.38 -0.02
CA PRO A 430 23.41 -1.60 0.61
C PRO A 430 23.08 -1.66 2.11
N ALA A 431 22.86 -2.85 2.64
CA ALA A 431 22.40 -3.06 4.02
C ALA A 431 23.32 -2.38 5.07
N HIS A 432 22.68 -1.82 6.08
CA HIS A 432 23.35 -1.09 7.15
C HIS A 432 22.90 -1.54 8.55
N PRO A 433 23.31 -2.73 9.04
CA PRO A 433 22.87 -3.30 10.31
C PRO A 433 23.00 -2.35 11.52
N TRP A 434 24.02 -1.50 11.52
CA TRP A 434 24.22 -0.51 12.58
C TRP A 434 23.07 0.50 12.69
N LEU A 435 22.42 0.86 11.57
CA LEU A 435 21.25 1.73 11.58
C LEU A 435 20.08 1.07 12.33
N ILE A 436 19.87 -0.23 12.09
CA ILE A 436 18.82 -1.00 12.78
C ILE A 436 19.09 -1.10 14.27
N ASP A 437 20.37 -1.28 14.67
CA ASP A 437 20.75 -1.34 16.07
C ASP A 437 20.60 0.00 16.83
N ASN A 438 20.52 1.12 16.14
CA ASN A 438 20.54 2.46 16.72
C ASN A 438 19.31 3.33 16.42
N THR A 439 18.28 2.74 15.83
CA THR A 439 16.97 3.38 15.60
C THR A 439 15.86 2.47 16.11
N SER A 440 14.62 2.85 15.92
CA SER A 440 13.46 1.98 16.22
C SER A 440 13.03 1.11 15.03
N LEU A 441 13.81 1.08 13.96
CA LEU A 441 13.61 0.07 12.90
C LEU A 441 13.74 -1.32 13.50
N THR A 442 12.81 -2.22 13.19
CA THR A 442 12.82 -3.59 13.71
C THR A 442 13.66 -4.53 12.88
N SER A 443 13.72 -4.27 11.57
CA SER A 443 14.33 -5.16 10.58
C SER A 443 14.76 -4.37 9.35
N SER A 444 15.59 -4.99 8.49
CA SER A 444 15.76 -4.54 7.12
C SER A 444 15.89 -5.72 6.16
N TRP A 445 15.66 -5.47 4.89
CA TRP A 445 15.91 -6.44 3.84
C TRP A 445 17.39 -6.83 3.82
N HIS A 446 17.65 -8.13 3.63
CA HIS A 446 18.97 -8.74 3.61
C HIS A 446 19.28 -9.21 2.18
N ASP A 447 19.72 -8.27 1.36
CA ASP A 447 20.02 -8.48 -0.07
C ASP A 447 21.13 -9.52 -0.32
N SER A 448 22.09 -9.62 0.61
CA SER A 448 23.17 -10.61 0.51
C SER A 448 22.66 -12.06 0.39
N PHE A 449 21.50 -12.37 0.94
CA PHE A 449 20.88 -13.68 0.78
C PHE A 449 20.50 -13.92 -0.69
N HIS A 450 19.80 -12.97 -1.30
CA HIS A 450 19.44 -12.98 -2.72
C HIS A 450 20.68 -13.07 -3.61
N ASP A 451 21.62 -12.14 -3.44
CA ASP A 451 22.81 -11.99 -4.28
C ASP A 451 23.67 -13.25 -4.36
N ILE A 452 23.87 -13.90 -3.20
CA ILE A 452 24.69 -15.13 -3.14
C ILE A 452 23.96 -16.29 -3.80
N LEU A 453 22.65 -16.43 -3.61
CA LEU A 453 21.87 -17.48 -4.27
C LEU A 453 21.76 -17.25 -5.77
N LEU A 454 21.57 -16.02 -6.22
CA LEU A 454 21.60 -15.64 -7.63
C LEU A 454 22.96 -15.94 -8.25
N SER A 455 24.06 -15.56 -7.57
CA SER A 455 25.42 -15.90 -7.97
C SER A 455 25.63 -17.42 -8.10
N ASP A 456 25.11 -18.21 -7.15
CA ASP A 456 25.17 -19.68 -7.23
C ASP A 456 24.33 -20.24 -8.38
N ALA A 457 23.12 -19.68 -8.61
CA ALA A 457 22.27 -20.03 -9.75
C ALA A 457 22.96 -19.77 -11.09
N HIS A 458 23.74 -18.66 -11.18
CA HIS A 458 24.56 -18.33 -12.34
C HIS A 458 25.87 -19.12 -12.41
N SER A 459 25.99 -20.23 -11.68
CA SER A 459 27.15 -21.12 -11.68
C SER A 459 28.47 -20.45 -11.27
N GLN A 460 28.38 -19.33 -10.57
CA GLN A 460 29.56 -18.70 -9.96
C GLN A 460 29.98 -19.52 -8.73
N TYR A 461 31.28 -19.55 -8.49
CA TYR A 461 31.82 -20.36 -7.41
C TYR A 461 31.81 -19.59 -6.09
N ASN A 462 30.90 -19.95 -5.18
CA ASN A 462 30.88 -19.49 -3.78
C ASN A 462 31.45 -20.58 -2.86
N SER A 463 32.17 -20.17 -1.80
CA SER A 463 32.73 -21.11 -0.82
C SER A 463 31.69 -21.55 0.22
N ALA A 464 31.94 -22.67 0.89
CA ALA A 464 31.10 -23.10 2.01
C ALA A 464 31.05 -22.03 3.12
N ALA A 465 32.16 -21.31 3.36
CA ALA A 465 32.18 -20.19 4.29
C ALA A 465 31.26 -19.04 3.87
N THR A 466 31.19 -18.71 2.58
CA THR A 466 30.26 -17.69 2.04
C THR A 466 28.81 -18.08 2.31
N PHE A 467 28.42 -19.31 1.96
CA PHE A 467 27.07 -19.80 2.21
C PHE A 467 26.71 -19.78 3.70
N MET A 468 27.63 -20.22 4.58
CA MET A 468 27.38 -20.19 6.01
C MET A 468 27.16 -18.76 6.50
N LYS A 469 28.05 -17.83 6.15
CA LYS A 469 28.09 -16.48 6.73
C LYS A 469 27.01 -15.56 6.14
N GLN A 470 26.83 -15.56 4.84
CA GLN A 470 26.00 -14.59 4.14
C GLN A 470 24.60 -15.13 3.79
N VAL A 471 24.43 -16.44 3.70
CA VAL A 471 23.14 -17.06 3.42
C VAL A 471 22.50 -17.59 4.71
N VAL A 472 23.21 -18.41 5.49
CA VAL A 472 22.62 -19.03 6.68
C VAL A 472 22.66 -18.12 7.88
N GLU A 473 23.81 -17.50 8.18
CA GLU A 473 23.97 -16.52 9.23
C GLU A 473 23.46 -15.11 8.80
N LEU A 474 23.91 -14.07 9.44
CA LEU A 474 23.40 -12.69 9.32
C LEU A 474 24.44 -11.69 8.79
N HIS A 475 25.44 -12.15 8.05
CA HIS A 475 26.52 -11.32 7.55
C HIS A 475 26.18 -10.73 6.17
N GLU A 476 26.53 -9.46 5.97
CA GLU A 476 26.37 -8.77 4.70
C GLU A 476 27.55 -9.00 3.75
N TYR A 477 27.23 -9.05 2.45
CA TYR A 477 28.22 -9.31 1.41
C TYR A 477 29.25 -8.20 1.25
N SER A 478 28.78 -6.96 1.28
CA SER A 478 29.59 -5.79 0.99
C SER A 478 30.63 -5.47 2.06
N ASN A 479 30.43 -6.00 3.27
CA ASN A 479 31.31 -5.78 4.42
C ASN A 479 31.27 -6.96 5.39
N ILE A 480 32.21 -7.89 5.24
CA ILE A 480 32.29 -9.13 6.06
C ILE A 480 32.35 -8.86 7.57
N GLY A 481 32.67 -7.64 8.00
CA GLY A 481 32.58 -7.22 9.40
C GLY A 481 31.21 -6.73 9.82
N ASN A 482 30.27 -6.60 8.90
CA ASN A 482 28.93 -6.07 9.11
C ASN A 482 27.94 -7.24 9.21
N SER A 483 27.30 -7.36 10.36
CA SER A 483 26.36 -8.44 10.64
C SER A 483 25.22 -7.90 11.49
N TYR A 484 24.00 -8.32 11.22
CA TYR A 484 22.89 -8.04 12.11
C TYR A 484 23.13 -8.69 13.48
N SER A 485 22.73 -8.00 14.53
CA SER A 485 22.95 -8.45 15.91
C SER A 485 21.89 -9.45 16.38
N ASN A 486 20.72 -9.47 15.72
CA ASN A 486 19.60 -10.33 16.05
C ASN A 486 18.97 -10.94 14.77
N ARG A 487 18.45 -12.17 14.89
CA ARG A 487 17.74 -12.87 13.81
C ARG A 487 16.51 -12.15 13.30
N THR A 488 15.84 -11.36 14.12
CA THR A 488 14.65 -10.61 13.71
C THR A 488 14.99 -9.34 12.92
N GLN A 489 16.25 -8.97 12.82
CA GLN A 489 16.68 -7.76 12.10
C GLN A 489 16.89 -7.96 10.60
N ALA A 490 16.95 -9.20 10.13
CA ALA A 490 17.19 -9.51 8.72
C ALA A 490 15.95 -10.16 8.09
N VAL A 491 15.33 -9.49 7.12
CA VAL A 491 14.30 -10.08 6.25
C VAL A 491 14.98 -10.67 5.04
N LYS A 492 14.95 -12.00 4.90
CA LYS A 492 15.61 -12.73 3.83
C LYS A 492 14.63 -13.14 2.74
N TYR A 493 15.04 -12.97 1.51
CA TYR A 493 14.24 -13.28 0.35
C TYR A 493 15.09 -13.89 -0.78
N MET A 494 14.47 -14.72 -1.60
CA MET A 494 15.06 -15.25 -2.82
C MET A 494 14.78 -14.33 -4.00
N ILE A 495 13.63 -13.66 -3.95
CA ILE A 495 13.10 -12.75 -4.96
C ILE A 495 12.19 -11.76 -4.26
N SER A 496 12.13 -10.53 -4.75
CA SER A 496 11.15 -9.51 -4.45
C SER A 496 10.48 -9.02 -5.75
N HIS A 497 9.66 -7.99 -5.67
CA HIS A 497 9.10 -7.35 -6.87
C HIS A 497 10.18 -6.75 -7.77
N ASP A 498 11.35 -6.42 -7.21
CA ASP A 498 12.46 -5.77 -7.91
C ASP A 498 13.34 -6.71 -8.72
N GLU A 499 13.26 -8.02 -8.49
CA GLU A 499 14.07 -9.02 -9.17
C GLU A 499 13.23 -9.98 -10.02
N GLN A 500 13.90 -10.64 -10.94
CA GLN A 500 13.32 -11.80 -11.63
C GLN A 500 13.40 -13.03 -10.73
N SER A 501 12.48 -13.99 -10.92
CA SER A 501 12.57 -15.24 -10.17
C SER A 501 13.88 -15.97 -10.47
N ILE A 502 14.46 -16.61 -9.45
CA ILE A 502 15.65 -17.46 -9.64
C ILE A 502 15.40 -18.54 -10.70
N ILE A 503 14.15 -19.02 -10.83
CA ILE A 503 13.73 -19.93 -11.91
C ILE A 503 13.94 -19.27 -13.28
N GLN A 504 13.50 -18.01 -13.46
CA GLN A 504 13.68 -17.25 -14.70
C GLN A 504 15.17 -17.07 -15.01
N GLU A 505 15.94 -16.65 -14.02
CA GLU A 505 17.38 -16.45 -14.14
C GLU A 505 18.11 -17.70 -14.61
N MET A 506 17.80 -18.85 -14.01
CA MET A 506 18.41 -20.11 -14.40
C MET A 506 18.01 -20.57 -15.81
N VAL A 507 16.74 -20.40 -16.18
CA VAL A 507 16.26 -20.83 -17.50
C VAL A 507 16.80 -19.93 -18.61
N VAL A 508 16.73 -18.61 -18.43
CA VAL A 508 17.08 -17.65 -19.50
C VAL A 508 18.58 -17.47 -19.65
N PHE A 509 19.29 -17.30 -18.54
CA PHE A 509 20.72 -16.96 -18.58
C PHE A 509 21.65 -18.15 -18.46
N ASN A 510 21.22 -19.27 -17.88
CA ASN A 510 22.07 -20.42 -17.62
C ASN A 510 21.65 -21.69 -18.36
N ASN A 511 20.65 -21.64 -19.21
CA ASN A 511 20.14 -22.73 -20.02
C ASN A 511 19.70 -23.98 -19.21
N PHE A 512 19.25 -23.80 -17.98
CA PHE A 512 18.59 -24.89 -17.25
C PHE A 512 17.26 -25.23 -17.91
N SER A 513 16.86 -26.48 -17.83
CA SER A 513 15.46 -26.82 -18.08
C SER A 513 14.60 -26.24 -16.97
N LEU A 514 13.33 -25.94 -17.28
CA LEU A 514 12.39 -25.40 -16.27
C LEU A 514 12.20 -26.35 -15.08
N GLU A 515 12.28 -27.68 -15.33
CA GLU A 515 12.20 -28.68 -14.28
C GLU A 515 13.43 -28.62 -13.34
N GLU A 516 14.65 -28.56 -13.89
CA GLU A 516 15.87 -28.41 -13.08
C GLU A 516 15.87 -27.09 -12.28
N ALA A 517 15.43 -26.01 -12.90
CA ALA A 517 15.33 -24.71 -12.24
C ALA A 517 14.34 -24.74 -11.05
N ARG A 518 13.20 -25.41 -11.21
CA ARG A 518 12.21 -25.58 -10.14
C ARG A 518 12.72 -26.47 -9.01
N GLU A 519 13.46 -27.53 -9.30
CA GLU A 519 14.08 -28.36 -8.24
C GLU A 519 15.16 -27.58 -7.48
N ARG A 520 15.90 -26.70 -8.17
CA ARG A 520 16.87 -25.80 -7.53
C ARG A 520 16.17 -24.76 -6.65
N ASP A 521 15.03 -24.23 -7.08
CA ASP A 521 14.20 -23.30 -6.28
C ASP A 521 13.76 -23.94 -4.96
N LYS A 522 13.29 -25.19 -4.98
CA LYS A 522 12.95 -25.93 -3.76
C LYS A 522 14.15 -26.09 -2.81
N PHE A 523 15.34 -26.34 -3.36
CA PHE A 523 16.55 -26.38 -2.55
C PHE A 523 16.81 -25.04 -1.86
N TYR A 524 16.76 -23.93 -2.60
CA TYR A 524 16.96 -22.62 -2.03
C TYR A 524 15.86 -22.23 -1.04
N ALA A 525 14.61 -22.60 -1.29
CA ALA A 525 13.53 -22.46 -0.33
C ALA A 525 13.82 -23.20 1.00
N THR A 526 14.39 -24.40 0.91
CA THR A 526 14.80 -25.13 2.12
C THR A 526 15.84 -24.33 2.93
N ILE A 527 16.76 -23.67 2.26
CA ILE A 527 17.75 -22.80 2.90
C ILE A 527 17.09 -21.56 3.47
N LEU A 528 16.19 -20.90 2.72
CA LEU A 528 15.45 -19.72 3.20
C LEU A 528 14.72 -20.00 4.52
N PHE A 529 13.94 -21.08 4.57
CA PHE A 529 13.14 -21.40 5.75
C PHE A 529 13.96 -21.99 6.91
N THR A 530 15.21 -22.38 6.69
CA THR A 530 16.08 -22.92 7.73
C THR A 530 17.24 -22.01 8.14
N SER A 531 17.45 -20.89 7.47
CA SER A 531 18.45 -19.88 7.83
C SER A 531 17.99 -18.99 9.00
N LEU A 532 18.95 -18.29 9.63
CA LEU A 532 18.62 -17.16 10.53
C LEU A 532 18.00 -16.02 9.70
N GLY A 533 17.10 -15.29 10.30
CA GLY A 533 16.36 -14.20 9.65
C GLY A 533 14.87 -14.49 9.58
N ILE A 534 14.11 -13.51 9.08
CA ILE A 534 12.68 -13.60 8.78
C ILE A 534 12.54 -13.96 7.30
N PRO A 535 11.94 -15.10 6.94
CA PRO A 535 11.77 -15.45 5.54
C PRO A 535 10.66 -14.63 4.89
N MET A 536 10.93 -14.12 3.69
CA MET A 536 9.95 -13.50 2.82
C MET A 536 9.85 -14.28 1.50
N VAL A 537 8.63 -14.47 1.02
CA VAL A 537 8.27 -15.16 -0.21
C VAL A 537 7.54 -14.18 -1.11
N PHE A 538 7.95 -14.06 -2.36
CA PHE A 538 7.25 -13.23 -3.34
C PHE A 538 6.10 -14.00 -4.00
N GLN A 539 5.07 -13.27 -4.40
CA GLN A 539 3.85 -13.82 -5.00
C GLN A 539 4.10 -14.84 -6.12
N GLY A 540 3.53 -16.05 -5.96
CA GLY A 540 3.64 -17.15 -6.92
C GLY A 540 4.89 -18.02 -6.76
N GLN A 541 5.87 -17.61 -5.97
CA GLN A 541 7.08 -18.38 -5.72
C GLN A 541 6.76 -19.72 -5.06
N GLU A 542 5.78 -19.77 -4.16
CA GLU A 542 5.39 -20.94 -3.40
C GLU A 542 4.83 -22.10 -4.24
N PHE A 543 4.44 -21.84 -5.48
CA PHE A 543 4.02 -22.88 -6.42
C PHE A 543 4.88 -22.92 -7.69
N GLY A 544 6.10 -22.34 -7.64
CA GLY A 544 7.12 -22.46 -8.67
C GLY A 544 6.81 -21.64 -9.94
N LEU A 545 6.16 -20.47 -9.78
CA LEU A 545 5.89 -19.56 -10.88
C LEU A 545 7.22 -19.00 -11.43
N GLN A 546 7.37 -19.06 -12.74
CA GLN A 546 8.45 -18.41 -13.46
C GLN A 546 8.02 -16.96 -13.75
N THR A 547 8.59 -16.00 -13.04
CA THR A 547 8.33 -14.58 -13.24
C THR A 547 9.59 -13.84 -13.67
N GLY A 548 9.42 -12.95 -14.64
CA GLY A 548 10.48 -12.09 -15.15
C GLY A 548 9.89 -11.09 -16.13
N TRP A 549 10.66 -10.07 -16.43
CA TRP A 549 10.33 -9.12 -17.50
C TRP A 549 10.92 -9.62 -18.82
N ASN A 550 10.17 -9.41 -19.88
CA ASN A 550 10.63 -9.69 -21.24
C ASN A 550 11.54 -8.56 -21.69
N ASP A 551 12.84 -8.67 -21.46
CA ASP A 551 13.81 -7.84 -22.14
C ASP A 551 14.05 -8.40 -23.55
N ASP A 552 13.12 -8.14 -24.48
CA ASP A 552 13.21 -8.59 -25.87
C ASP A 552 14.46 -8.04 -26.58
N ASN A 553 15.10 -7.02 -26.02
CA ASN A 553 16.26 -6.34 -26.59
C ASN A 553 17.53 -6.50 -25.77
N ASN A 554 17.49 -7.10 -24.59
CA ASN A 554 18.62 -7.23 -23.65
C ASN A 554 19.32 -5.89 -23.38
N ASN A 555 18.55 -4.82 -23.27
CA ASN A 555 19.02 -3.44 -23.11
C ASN A 555 18.92 -2.93 -21.67
N GLY A 556 18.37 -3.74 -20.76
CA GLY A 556 18.13 -3.38 -19.36
C GLY A 556 17.05 -2.31 -19.21
N ASP A 557 16.05 -2.31 -20.08
CA ASP A 557 14.99 -1.31 -20.09
C ASP A 557 14.05 -1.50 -18.90
N TYR A 558 14.12 -0.60 -17.93
CA TYR A 558 13.29 -0.61 -16.74
C TYR A 558 11.78 -0.44 -17.02
N GLU A 559 11.40 0.10 -18.17
CA GLU A 559 9.99 0.22 -18.55
C GLU A 559 9.31 -1.15 -18.70
N GLU A 560 10.07 -2.20 -19.06
CA GLU A 560 9.56 -3.56 -19.14
C GLU A 560 9.33 -4.19 -17.75
N LYS A 561 10.05 -3.70 -16.73
CA LYS A 561 9.93 -4.12 -15.33
C LYS A 561 8.56 -3.77 -14.75
N LEU A 562 7.98 -2.63 -15.12
CA LEU A 562 6.70 -2.10 -14.63
C LEU A 562 5.48 -2.60 -15.39
N GLN A 563 5.61 -3.60 -16.25
CA GLN A 563 4.50 -4.15 -17.00
C GLN A 563 3.56 -4.97 -16.12
N TYR A 564 2.27 -4.95 -16.46
CA TYR A 564 1.25 -5.79 -15.86
C TYR A 564 1.55 -7.28 -16.05
N ARG A 565 1.67 -8.03 -14.97
CA ARG A 565 2.07 -9.44 -14.95
C ARG A 565 1.21 -10.27 -13.99
N PRO A 566 -0.06 -10.49 -14.33
CA PRO A 566 -0.96 -11.24 -13.48
C PRO A 566 -0.43 -12.65 -13.23
N ILE A 567 -0.60 -13.12 -12.02
CA ILE A 567 -0.22 -14.48 -11.64
C ILE A 567 -1.03 -15.51 -12.44
N ASP A 568 -0.33 -16.48 -13.02
CA ASP A 568 -0.97 -17.66 -13.63
C ASP A 568 -1.34 -18.70 -12.55
N TRP A 569 -2.49 -18.51 -11.94
CA TRP A 569 -3.04 -19.43 -10.95
C TRP A 569 -3.34 -20.83 -11.49
N ALA A 570 -3.40 -21.05 -12.82
CA ALA A 570 -3.60 -22.36 -13.38
C ALA A 570 -2.42 -23.30 -13.12
N LEU A 571 -1.21 -22.76 -12.91
CA LEU A 571 -0.05 -23.55 -12.53
C LEU A 571 -0.26 -24.26 -11.19
N LEU A 572 -0.95 -23.63 -10.25
CA LEU A 572 -1.27 -24.21 -8.94
C LEU A 572 -2.10 -25.50 -9.07
N GLU A 573 -2.94 -25.63 -10.10
CA GLU A 573 -3.77 -26.81 -10.35
C GLU A 573 -2.99 -28.00 -10.97
N THR A 574 -1.71 -27.81 -11.27
CA THR A 574 -0.85 -28.85 -11.85
C THR A 574 -0.09 -29.64 -10.76
N ASP A 575 0.33 -30.87 -11.08
CA ASP A 575 1.18 -31.65 -10.17
C ASP A 575 2.47 -30.91 -9.79
N VAL A 576 3.01 -30.11 -10.70
CA VAL A 576 4.22 -29.33 -10.48
C VAL A 576 3.97 -28.22 -9.47
N GLY A 577 2.91 -27.42 -9.67
CA GLY A 577 2.54 -26.35 -8.74
C GLY A 577 2.19 -26.89 -7.34
N GLN A 578 1.42 -27.98 -7.29
CA GLN A 578 1.11 -28.64 -6.02
C GLN A 578 2.35 -29.18 -5.32
N SER A 579 3.30 -29.76 -6.04
CA SER A 579 4.56 -30.25 -5.46
C SER A 579 5.42 -29.12 -4.87
N HIS A 580 5.41 -27.93 -5.49
CA HIS A 580 6.08 -26.74 -4.94
C HIS A 580 5.37 -26.26 -3.69
N LEU A 581 4.05 -26.06 -3.77
CA LEU A 581 3.24 -25.63 -2.65
C LEU A 581 3.39 -26.55 -1.43
N ASP A 582 3.38 -27.86 -1.66
CA ASP A 582 3.61 -28.86 -0.61
C ASP A 582 4.96 -28.67 0.07
N HIS A 583 6.01 -28.40 -0.73
CA HIS A 583 7.36 -28.18 -0.23
C HIS A 583 7.44 -26.91 0.62
N TYR A 584 6.98 -25.76 0.11
CA TYR A 584 6.98 -24.49 0.82
C TYR A 584 6.10 -24.55 2.09
N SER A 585 4.90 -25.10 1.98
CA SER A 585 3.98 -25.21 3.11
C SER A 585 4.55 -26.08 4.23
N ARG A 586 5.22 -27.18 3.89
CA ARG A 586 5.89 -28.06 4.86
C ARG A 586 7.00 -27.32 5.60
N LEU A 587 7.84 -26.59 4.89
CA LEU A 587 8.93 -25.81 5.46
C LEU A 587 8.41 -24.69 6.37
N ALA A 588 7.41 -23.95 5.90
CA ALA A 588 6.80 -22.87 6.65
C ALA A 588 6.16 -23.37 7.97
N ARG A 589 5.40 -24.46 7.91
CA ARG A 589 4.82 -25.09 9.10
C ARG A 589 5.88 -25.63 10.05
N PHE A 590 6.91 -26.29 9.52
CA PHE A 590 8.01 -26.79 10.36
C PHE A 590 8.70 -25.66 11.08
N ARG A 591 9.01 -24.55 10.40
CA ARG A 591 9.62 -23.38 11.03
C ARG A 591 8.73 -22.79 12.12
N LYS A 592 7.43 -22.60 11.87
CA LYS A 592 6.49 -22.03 12.85
C LYS A 592 6.24 -22.93 14.05
N THR A 593 6.22 -24.24 13.85
CA THR A 593 5.91 -25.19 14.93
C THR A 593 7.11 -25.62 15.73
N ASN A 594 8.33 -25.37 15.27
CA ASN A 594 9.56 -25.76 15.97
C ASN A 594 10.19 -24.56 16.69
N PRO A 595 10.14 -24.51 18.03
CA PRO A 595 10.67 -23.40 18.81
C PRO A 595 12.17 -23.17 18.62
N ALA A 596 12.92 -24.14 18.13
CA ALA A 596 14.34 -23.97 17.89
C ALA A 596 14.66 -22.87 16.87
N PHE A 597 13.75 -22.60 15.90
CA PHE A 597 13.96 -21.53 14.95
C PHE A 597 13.69 -20.13 15.51
N SER A 598 12.68 -19.97 16.35
CA SER A 598 12.31 -18.66 16.91
C SER A 598 13.23 -18.25 18.05
N ARG A 599 13.52 -19.16 18.98
CA ARG A 599 14.26 -18.85 20.21
C ARG A 599 15.50 -19.71 20.47
N GLY A 600 15.75 -20.75 19.66
CA GLY A 600 16.89 -21.65 19.87
C GLY A 600 18.23 -20.98 19.55
N THR A 601 19.30 -21.48 20.21
CA THR A 601 20.67 -21.10 19.87
C THR A 601 21.06 -21.69 18.52
N PHE A 602 21.64 -20.85 17.67
CA PHE A 602 22.20 -21.28 16.38
C PHE A 602 23.59 -21.86 16.55
N TYR A 603 23.91 -22.91 15.78
CA TYR A 603 25.20 -23.60 15.75
C TYR A 603 25.71 -23.73 14.33
N ASP A 604 26.85 -23.09 14.01
CA ASP A 604 27.66 -23.37 12.83
C ASP A 604 28.45 -24.65 13.11
N LEU A 605 27.92 -25.79 12.70
CA LEU A 605 28.43 -27.10 13.07
C LEU A 605 29.66 -27.51 12.28
N TRP A 606 29.60 -27.37 10.93
CA TRP A 606 30.70 -27.74 10.09
C TRP A 606 30.64 -27.18 8.67
N ARG A 607 31.81 -27.03 8.04
CA ARG A 607 31.96 -26.59 6.66
C ARG A 607 32.94 -27.49 5.94
N TYR A 608 32.47 -28.25 4.95
CA TYR A 608 33.29 -29.04 4.07
C TYR A 608 33.65 -28.21 2.83
N GLU A 609 34.69 -27.36 2.96
CA GLU A 609 35.02 -26.31 1.96
C GLU A 609 35.25 -26.87 0.55
N GLY A 610 36.04 -27.93 0.43
CA GLY A 610 36.33 -28.53 -0.88
C GLY A 610 35.12 -29.20 -1.52
N GLU A 611 34.07 -29.50 -0.74
CA GLU A 611 32.87 -30.21 -1.18
C GLU A 611 31.67 -29.26 -1.32
N ARG A 612 31.77 -27.99 -0.85
CA ARG A 612 30.67 -27.02 -0.77
C ARG A 612 29.47 -27.56 0.01
N VAL A 613 29.75 -28.34 1.06
CA VAL A 613 28.73 -28.85 1.98
C VAL A 613 28.85 -28.11 3.32
N ILE A 614 27.73 -27.69 3.86
CA ILE A 614 27.65 -27.06 5.16
C ILE A 614 26.70 -27.81 6.09
N VAL A 615 26.98 -27.77 7.38
CA VAL A 615 26.13 -28.34 8.43
C VAL A 615 25.92 -27.28 9.50
N TYR A 616 24.67 -27.02 9.79
CA TYR A 616 24.27 -26.08 10.84
C TYR A 616 23.06 -26.59 11.62
N GLY A 617 22.78 -25.98 12.75
CA GLY A 617 21.64 -26.43 13.53
C GLY A 617 21.16 -25.42 14.55
N TYR A 618 20.07 -25.80 15.19
CA TYR A 618 19.39 -25.01 16.21
C TYR A 618 19.05 -25.90 17.40
N LYS A 619 19.12 -25.32 18.62
CA LYS A 619 18.72 -26.00 19.84
C LYS A 619 17.98 -25.03 20.76
N ASP A 620 16.77 -25.38 21.13
CA ASP A 620 16.05 -24.69 22.20
C ASP A 620 16.62 -25.15 23.56
N GLU A 621 17.28 -24.24 24.25
CA GLU A 621 17.91 -24.49 25.53
C GLU A 621 17.05 -24.04 26.74
N SER A 622 15.77 -23.65 26.50
CA SER A 622 14.87 -23.25 27.58
C SER A 622 14.58 -24.39 28.54
N GLU A 623 14.46 -24.07 29.86
CA GLU A 623 14.19 -25.05 30.89
C GLU A 623 12.92 -25.87 30.60
N GLY A 624 13.07 -27.18 30.55
CA GLY A 624 11.98 -28.14 30.35
C GLY A 624 11.79 -28.60 28.89
N ASN A 625 12.48 -28.01 27.92
CA ASN A 625 12.29 -28.28 26.49
C ASN A 625 13.57 -28.72 25.77
N ASN A 626 14.32 -29.65 26.37
CA ASN A 626 15.64 -30.10 25.88
C ASN A 626 15.63 -30.87 24.53
N ASN A 627 14.49 -31.01 23.88
CA ASN A 627 14.36 -31.87 22.71
C ASN A 627 14.15 -31.16 21.37
N ASP A 628 13.89 -29.87 21.37
CA ASP A 628 13.74 -29.15 20.10
C ASP A 628 15.10 -28.81 19.51
N GLN A 629 15.61 -29.73 18.73
CA GLN A 629 16.89 -29.62 18.03
C GLN A 629 16.68 -29.90 16.54
N VAL A 630 17.31 -29.10 15.71
CA VAL A 630 17.30 -29.22 14.26
C VAL A 630 18.74 -29.23 13.75
N VAL A 631 19.02 -30.10 12.78
CA VAL A 631 20.28 -30.12 12.04
C VAL A 631 19.95 -30.09 10.54
N VAL A 632 20.60 -29.22 9.82
CA VAL A 632 20.51 -29.10 8.37
C VAL A 632 21.84 -29.45 7.74
N ILE A 633 21.82 -30.30 6.73
CA ILE A 633 22.96 -30.65 5.90
C ILE A 633 22.64 -30.16 4.50
N ALA A 634 23.45 -29.26 3.95
CA ALA A 634 23.19 -28.64 2.65
C ALA A 634 24.39 -28.78 1.72
N ASN A 635 24.14 -29.30 0.51
CA ASN A 635 25.12 -29.46 -0.56
C ASN A 635 24.86 -28.46 -1.69
N PHE A 636 25.69 -27.43 -1.79
CA PHE A 636 25.67 -26.43 -2.86
C PHE A 636 26.53 -26.83 -4.08
N SER A 637 27.05 -28.04 -4.08
CA SER A 637 27.80 -28.57 -5.22
C SER A 637 26.86 -29.09 -6.31
N ALA A 638 27.26 -28.94 -7.57
CA ALA A 638 26.60 -29.55 -8.73
C ALA A 638 26.78 -31.10 -8.79
N TYR A 639 27.44 -31.69 -7.79
CA TYR A 639 27.71 -33.12 -7.71
C TYR A 639 27.24 -33.70 -6.38
N ASP A 640 26.83 -34.94 -6.40
CA ASP A 640 26.63 -35.70 -5.18
C ASP A 640 27.90 -35.73 -4.35
N ARG A 641 27.75 -35.56 -3.04
CA ARG A 641 28.88 -35.54 -2.12
C ARG A 641 28.73 -36.62 -1.04
N THR A 642 29.85 -37.18 -0.66
CA THR A 642 29.95 -38.04 0.51
C THR A 642 30.90 -37.36 1.49
N VAL A 643 30.39 -37.05 2.65
CA VAL A 643 31.13 -36.39 3.75
C VAL A 643 31.19 -37.32 4.97
N ASN A 644 32.25 -37.18 5.77
CA ASN A 644 32.49 -38.07 6.89
C ASN A 644 32.41 -37.27 8.22
N ASP A 645 32.10 -37.99 9.30
CA ASP A 645 32.04 -37.44 10.66
C ASP A 645 31.10 -36.23 10.79
N VAL A 646 29.89 -36.34 10.19
CA VAL A 646 28.90 -35.24 10.18
C VAL A 646 28.40 -34.98 11.60
N PRO A 647 28.60 -33.76 12.11
CA PRO A 647 28.21 -33.44 13.48
C PRO A 647 26.71 -33.23 13.63
N PHE A 648 26.18 -33.75 14.74
CA PHE A 648 24.81 -33.50 15.21
C PHE A 648 24.86 -32.90 16.63
N LEU A 649 23.80 -32.21 17.02
CA LEU A 649 23.76 -31.50 18.32
C LEU A 649 23.71 -32.43 19.54
N SER A 650 23.28 -33.68 19.34
CA SER A 650 23.26 -34.71 20.39
C SER A 650 23.19 -36.14 19.85
N ALA A 651 23.55 -37.12 20.67
CA ALA A 651 23.33 -38.51 20.35
C ALA A 651 21.85 -38.92 20.33
N GLY A 652 21.53 -40.06 19.66
CA GLY A 652 20.19 -40.67 19.61
C GLY A 652 19.54 -40.58 18.24
N ASN A 653 18.23 -40.77 18.22
CA ASN A 653 17.43 -40.74 16.98
C ASN A 653 17.24 -39.34 16.45
N TRP A 654 17.24 -39.20 15.14
CA TRP A 654 16.96 -37.99 14.38
C TRP A 654 15.98 -38.30 13.24
N TYR A 655 14.88 -37.60 13.20
CA TYR A 655 13.78 -37.77 12.25
C TYR A 655 14.01 -36.90 11.03
N ASN A 656 13.94 -37.50 9.84
CA ASN A 656 14.10 -36.78 8.59
C ASN A 656 12.82 -36.01 8.26
N VAL A 657 12.90 -34.68 8.24
CA VAL A 657 11.77 -33.78 7.96
C VAL A 657 11.50 -33.65 6.45
N THR A 658 12.58 -33.67 5.64
CA THR A 658 12.48 -33.52 4.19
C THR A 658 12.06 -34.80 3.49
N ASP A 659 12.44 -35.96 4.04
CA ASP A 659 12.13 -37.29 3.50
C ASP A 659 11.72 -38.25 4.66
N PRO A 660 10.46 -38.19 5.11
CA PRO A 660 9.99 -38.96 6.25
C PRO A 660 10.18 -40.47 6.09
N GLY A 661 10.75 -41.10 7.09
CA GLY A 661 11.05 -42.53 7.10
C GLY A 661 12.53 -42.88 6.82
N ASN A 662 13.34 -41.91 6.39
CA ASN A 662 14.79 -42.00 6.28
C ASN A 662 15.50 -41.41 7.49
N ASP A 663 15.15 -41.93 8.67
CA ASP A 663 15.65 -41.48 9.96
C ASP A 663 17.07 -41.95 10.23
N LEU A 664 17.80 -41.21 11.07
CA LEU A 664 19.16 -41.51 11.49
C LEU A 664 19.28 -41.80 12.97
N TYR A 665 20.33 -42.53 13.33
CA TYR A 665 20.77 -42.69 14.71
C TYR A 665 22.26 -42.32 14.83
N THR A 666 22.58 -41.44 15.78
CA THR A 666 23.95 -41.06 16.13
C THR A 666 24.28 -41.58 17.53
N ALA A 667 25.40 -42.34 17.66
CA ALA A 667 25.80 -42.93 18.91
C ALA A 667 26.43 -41.93 19.89
N ASP A 668 27.15 -40.95 19.36
CA ASP A 668 27.94 -39.96 20.07
C ASP A 668 27.77 -38.49 19.61
N GLY A 669 26.77 -38.25 18.79
CA GLY A 669 26.58 -36.92 18.20
C GLY A 669 27.29 -36.74 16.85
N ASN A 670 27.91 -37.78 16.30
CA ASN A 670 28.50 -37.78 14.97
C ASN A 670 27.89 -38.91 14.13
N TYR A 671 27.71 -38.64 12.82
CA TYR A 671 27.29 -39.63 11.86
C TYR A 671 28.45 -39.90 10.91
N GLY A 672 28.83 -41.19 10.76
CA GLY A 672 30.10 -41.61 10.15
C GLY A 672 30.28 -41.11 8.72
N GLU A 673 29.56 -41.74 7.76
CA GLU A 673 29.60 -41.38 6.35
C GLU A 673 28.20 -41.00 5.89
N TYR A 674 28.05 -39.82 5.24
CA TYR A 674 26.78 -39.28 4.78
C TYR A 674 26.88 -38.88 3.32
N SER A 675 26.01 -39.46 2.48
CA SER A 675 25.87 -39.07 1.07
C SER A 675 24.69 -38.13 0.89
N ILE A 676 24.96 -36.98 0.29
CA ILE A 676 23.96 -35.96 0.01
C ILE A 676 23.94 -35.63 -1.48
N PRO A 677 22.76 -35.67 -2.12
CA PRO A 677 22.64 -35.37 -3.55
C PRO A 677 23.11 -33.94 -3.87
N SER A 678 23.43 -33.72 -5.15
CA SER A 678 23.77 -32.39 -5.65
C SER A 678 22.62 -31.41 -5.43
N ASN A 679 22.96 -30.14 -5.10
CA ASN A 679 22.00 -29.05 -4.94
C ASN A 679 20.78 -29.45 -4.11
N SER A 680 21.03 -29.99 -2.95
CA SER A 680 19.99 -30.46 -2.02
C SER A 680 20.31 -30.14 -0.58
N ALA A 681 19.27 -30.09 0.24
CA ALA A 681 19.40 -30.00 1.68
C ALA A 681 18.49 -31.01 2.37
N VAL A 682 18.95 -31.52 3.49
CA VAL A 682 18.19 -32.44 4.33
C VAL A 682 18.08 -31.86 5.74
N ILE A 683 16.87 -31.91 6.28
CA ILE A 683 16.55 -31.41 7.62
C ILE A 683 16.31 -32.61 8.54
N TYR A 684 17.01 -32.66 9.64
CA TYR A 684 16.79 -33.60 10.72
C TYR A 684 16.29 -32.90 11.97
N SER A 685 15.27 -33.45 12.60
CA SER A 685 14.74 -32.95 13.88
C SER A 685 14.81 -34.02 14.97
N LYS A 686 14.99 -33.59 16.18
CA LYS A 686 15.00 -34.48 17.35
C LYS A 686 13.59 -34.97 17.70
N ASN A 687 12.58 -34.20 17.37
CA ASN A 687 11.16 -34.53 17.53
C ASN A 687 10.57 -34.88 16.17
N GLN A 688 9.61 -35.79 16.17
CA GLN A 688 8.82 -36.10 15.00
C GLN A 688 7.70 -35.08 14.86
N TYR A 689 7.57 -34.49 13.68
CA TYR A 689 6.53 -33.53 13.35
C TYR A 689 5.57 -34.16 12.31
N GLU A 690 4.28 -34.11 12.59
CA GLU A 690 3.26 -34.42 11.59
C GLU A 690 3.05 -33.18 10.71
N LEU A 691 3.87 -33.06 9.68
CA LEU A 691 3.82 -31.96 8.72
C LEU A 691 2.95 -32.32 7.50
N GLY A 692 1.98 -33.22 7.70
CA GLY A 692 1.02 -33.58 6.67
C GLY A 692 0.39 -32.31 6.12
N VAL A 693 0.35 -32.23 4.79
CA VAL A 693 -0.47 -31.24 4.09
C VAL A 693 -1.88 -31.43 4.64
N GLU A 694 -2.39 -30.46 5.38
CA GLU A 694 -3.81 -30.26 5.31
C GLU A 694 -4.01 -30.01 3.82
N THR A 695 -4.48 -31.01 3.08
CA THR A 695 -5.07 -30.71 1.78
C THR A 695 -6.00 -29.55 2.07
N PRO A 696 -5.81 -28.37 1.50
CA PRO A 696 -6.83 -27.37 1.58
C PRO A 696 -8.06 -28.09 1.05
N SER A 697 -9.01 -28.36 1.91
CA SER A 697 -10.35 -28.39 1.39
C SER A 697 -10.51 -26.95 0.92
N PHE A 698 -10.31 -26.71 -0.39
CA PHE A 698 -10.57 -25.42 -1.05
C PHE A 698 -12.06 -25.06 -0.95
N ILE A 699 -12.73 -25.71 -0.07
CA ILE A 699 -14.10 -25.50 0.29
C ILE A 699 -14.03 -24.90 1.69
N PRO A 700 -14.24 -23.58 1.86
CA PRO A 700 -14.43 -23.00 3.18
C PRO A 700 -15.37 -23.89 3.96
N GLU A 701 -15.06 -24.25 5.18
CA GLU A 701 -15.95 -25.06 6.03
C GLU A 701 -17.37 -24.54 5.97
N LYS A 702 -17.52 -23.24 5.73
CA LYS A 702 -18.79 -22.54 5.54
C LYS A 702 -18.59 -21.42 4.52
N PHE A 703 -19.36 -21.41 3.46
CA PHE A 703 -19.47 -20.26 2.56
C PHE A 703 -20.88 -20.12 2.00
N GLN A 704 -21.20 -18.90 1.57
CA GLN A 704 -22.41 -18.59 0.83
C GLN A 704 -22.11 -17.65 -0.33
N THR A 705 -22.63 -17.93 -1.50
CA THR A 705 -22.59 -17.05 -2.65
C THR A 705 -23.99 -16.66 -3.09
N LEU A 706 -24.11 -15.49 -3.71
CA LEU A 706 -25.35 -14.97 -4.27
C LEU A 706 -25.06 -14.36 -5.62
N SER A 707 -25.67 -14.88 -6.67
CA SER A 707 -25.62 -14.31 -8.02
C SER A 707 -26.99 -14.21 -8.65
N ALA A 708 -27.14 -13.34 -9.61
CA ALA A 708 -28.45 -13.13 -10.26
C ALA A 708 -28.30 -12.79 -11.74
N TYR A 709 -28.93 -13.58 -12.63
CA TYR A 709 -28.78 -13.44 -14.05
C TYR A 709 -30.09 -13.80 -14.83
N PRO A 710 -30.31 -13.20 -16.00
CA PRO A 710 -29.60 -12.08 -16.59
C PRO A 710 -29.80 -10.79 -15.77
N ASN A 711 -28.81 -9.91 -15.76
CA ASN A 711 -28.91 -8.60 -15.11
C ASN A 711 -28.25 -7.55 -16.02
N PRO A 712 -29.01 -6.63 -16.64
CA PRO A 712 -30.46 -6.34 -16.48
C PRO A 712 -31.37 -7.47 -16.94
N PHE A 713 -32.63 -7.49 -16.45
CA PHE A 713 -33.59 -8.56 -16.74
C PHE A 713 -34.97 -8.07 -17.15
N ASN A 714 -35.68 -8.90 -17.96
CA ASN A 714 -37.06 -8.78 -18.35
C ASN A 714 -37.50 -10.13 -18.96
N PRO A 715 -38.63 -10.77 -18.56
CA PRO A 715 -39.49 -10.45 -17.41
C PRO A 715 -39.07 -11.18 -16.12
N SER A 716 -37.99 -11.99 -16.16
CA SER A 716 -37.59 -12.81 -15.01
C SER A 716 -36.07 -12.87 -14.88
N ILE A 717 -35.61 -13.08 -13.65
CA ILE A 717 -34.24 -13.29 -13.29
C ILE A 717 -34.09 -14.58 -12.48
N THR A 718 -33.01 -15.30 -12.71
CA THR A 718 -32.62 -16.45 -11.88
C THR A 718 -31.65 -15.96 -10.81
N ILE A 719 -31.96 -16.22 -9.57
CA ILE A 719 -31.12 -15.96 -8.39
C ILE A 719 -30.53 -17.30 -8.01
N GLN A 720 -29.22 -17.41 -8.05
CA GLN A 720 -28.48 -18.62 -7.68
C GLN A 720 -27.80 -18.40 -6.33
N LEU A 721 -28.03 -19.36 -5.44
CA LEU A 721 -27.40 -19.43 -4.14
C LEU A 721 -26.49 -20.64 -4.13
N GLU A 722 -25.31 -20.50 -3.58
CA GLU A 722 -24.46 -21.64 -3.26
C GLU A 722 -24.15 -21.59 -1.77
N LEU A 723 -24.51 -22.64 -1.06
CA LEU A 723 -24.45 -22.74 0.39
C LEU A 723 -23.63 -23.94 0.78
N GLN A 724 -22.57 -23.73 1.53
CA GLN A 724 -21.77 -24.83 2.06
C GLN A 724 -21.54 -24.67 3.55
N ASN A 725 -21.74 -25.79 4.27
CA ASN A 725 -21.40 -25.90 5.68
C ASN A 725 -21.09 -27.37 5.94
N ILE A 726 -19.84 -27.72 6.20
CA ILE A 726 -19.40 -29.10 6.40
C ILE A 726 -19.90 -29.71 7.73
N THR A 727 -20.34 -28.86 8.67
CA THR A 727 -20.85 -29.31 9.97
C THR A 727 -22.38 -29.50 9.99
N GLN A 728 -23.09 -29.01 8.97
CA GLN A 728 -24.55 -29.05 8.90
C GLN A 728 -24.99 -29.32 7.46
N THR A 729 -25.95 -30.21 7.31
CA THR A 729 -26.54 -30.53 6.01
C THR A 729 -27.71 -29.63 5.63
N ASN A 730 -28.28 -28.90 6.57
CA ASN A 730 -29.40 -27.97 6.36
C ASN A 730 -29.11 -26.62 7.00
N MET A 731 -29.47 -25.55 6.32
CA MET A 731 -29.31 -24.17 6.77
C MET A 731 -30.60 -23.39 6.67
N ASN A 732 -30.87 -22.53 7.66
CA ASN A 732 -31.96 -21.58 7.57
C ASN A 732 -31.59 -20.45 6.63
N VAL A 733 -32.39 -20.26 5.58
CA VAL A 733 -32.12 -19.31 4.49
C VAL A 733 -33.33 -18.42 4.30
N GLU A 734 -33.06 -17.11 4.19
CA GLU A 734 -34.07 -16.13 3.85
C GLU A 734 -33.55 -15.31 2.64
N VAL A 735 -34.32 -15.29 1.55
CA VAL A 735 -34.01 -14.50 0.36
C VAL A 735 -35.13 -13.48 0.16
N ASN A 736 -34.77 -12.21 0.31
CA ASN A 736 -35.71 -11.10 0.24
C ASN A 736 -35.35 -10.14 -0.91
N ILE A 737 -36.35 -9.47 -1.45
CA ILE A 737 -36.19 -8.37 -2.40
C ILE A 737 -36.56 -7.06 -1.72
N TYR A 738 -35.72 -6.05 -1.92
CA TYR A 738 -35.91 -4.68 -1.47
C TYR A 738 -35.82 -3.71 -2.65
N ASP A 739 -36.45 -2.54 -2.55
CA ASP A 739 -36.19 -1.43 -3.45
C ASP A 739 -34.91 -0.68 -3.03
N ILE A 740 -34.45 0.28 -3.83
CA ILE A 740 -33.22 1.05 -3.59
C ILE A 740 -33.26 1.85 -2.27
N ASN A 741 -34.44 2.11 -1.72
CA ASN A 741 -34.62 2.81 -0.44
C ASN A 741 -34.66 1.83 0.76
N GLY A 742 -34.35 0.56 0.54
CA GLY A 742 -34.39 -0.46 1.59
C GLY A 742 -35.81 -0.93 1.95
N ARG A 743 -36.84 -0.51 1.22
CA ARG A 743 -38.21 -0.94 1.49
C ARG A 743 -38.41 -2.38 0.99
N PHE A 744 -38.89 -3.26 1.87
CA PHE A 744 -39.18 -4.64 1.56
C PHE A 744 -40.25 -4.76 0.46
N ILE A 745 -40.01 -5.62 -0.51
CA ILE A 745 -40.88 -5.91 -1.65
C ILE A 745 -41.46 -7.30 -1.54
N GLN A 746 -40.61 -8.32 -1.40
CA GLN A 746 -41.11 -9.74 -1.38
C GLN A 746 -40.05 -10.68 -0.78
N THR A 747 -40.50 -11.70 -0.06
CA THR A 747 -39.66 -12.86 0.27
C THR A 747 -39.78 -13.91 -0.83
N LEU A 748 -38.65 -14.37 -1.34
CA LEU A 748 -38.56 -15.41 -2.37
C LEU A 748 -38.35 -16.80 -1.77
N LEU A 749 -37.62 -16.88 -0.66
CA LEU A 749 -37.36 -18.10 0.11
C LEU A 749 -37.29 -17.75 1.60
N GLY A 750 -37.86 -18.55 2.44
CA GLY A 750 -37.83 -18.41 3.90
C GLY A 750 -38.00 -19.78 4.54
N SER A 751 -36.97 -20.62 4.46
CA SER A 751 -37.05 -22.00 4.96
C SER A 751 -35.65 -22.58 5.22
N SER A 752 -35.60 -23.69 5.93
CA SER A 752 -34.41 -24.51 6.02
C SER A 752 -34.22 -25.30 4.72
N ILE A 753 -33.10 -25.20 4.07
CA ILE A 753 -32.75 -25.94 2.84
C ILE A 753 -31.42 -26.68 3.02
N GLU A 754 -31.21 -27.73 2.24
CA GLU A 754 -29.95 -28.46 2.22
C GLU A 754 -28.82 -27.55 1.70
N THR A 755 -27.60 -27.81 2.15
CA THR A 755 -26.39 -27.20 1.56
C THR A 755 -26.25 -27.64 0.10
N GLY A 756 -25.71 -26.77 -0.74
CA GLY A 756 -25.57 -27.00 -2.17
C GLY A 756 -25.96 -25.78 -3.01
N VAL A 757 -26.08 -25.99 -4.32
CA VAL A 757 -26.49 -24.95 -5.27
C VAL A 757 -28.00 -24.95 -5.44
N HIS A 758 -28.61 -23.79 -5.22
CA HIS A 758 -30.06 -23.57 -5.37
C HIS A 758 -30.34 -22.45 -6.34
N GLN A 759 -31.41 -22.59 -7.11
CA GLN A 759 -31.87 -21.56 -8.05
C GLN A 759 -33.31 -21.17 -7.76
N ILE A 760 -33.53 -19.86 -7.70
CA ILE A 760 -34.86 -19.26 -7.46
C ILE A 760 -35.15 -18.33 -8.66
N THR A 761 -36.29 -18.52 -9.32
CA THR A 761 -36.69 -17.60 -10.39
C THR A 761 -37.64 -16.54 -9.83
N TRP A 762 -37.27 -15.28 -9.97
CA TRP A 762 -38.12 -14.15 -9.64
C TRP A 762 -38.73 -13.52 -10.87
N ARG A 763 -40.05 -13.32 -10.83
CA ARG A 763 -40.79 -12.60 -11.87
C ARG A 763 -41.60 -11.48 -11.19
N PRO A 764 -41.08 -10.24 -11.25
CA PRO A 764 -41.75 -9.13 -10.59
C PRO A 764 -43.14 -8.86 -11.19
N GLN A 765 -44.12 -8.61 -10.33
CA GLN A 765 -45.47 -8.23 -10.74
C GLN A 765 -45.85 -6.90 -10.09
N ASN A 766 -46.42 -6.01 -10.87
CA ASN A 766 -46.94 -4.71 -10.42
C ASN A 766 -45.89 -3.77 -9.79
N ILE A 767 -44.61 -3.91 -10.16
CA ILE A 767 -43.56 -2.99 -9.77
C ILE A 767 -42.98 -2.27 -10.97
N SER A 768 -42.35 -1.12 -10.78
CA SER A 768 -41.74 -0.28 -11.83
C SER A 768 -40.40 -0.85 -12.30
N SER A 769 -39.97 -0.46 -13.49
CA SER A 769 -38.56 -0.59 -13.87
C SER A 769 -37.69 0.16 -12.88
N GLY A 770 -36.54 -0.39 -12.52
CA GLY A 770 -35.64 0.23 -11.55
C GLY A 770 -34.69 -0.76 -10.93
N ILE A 771 -33.86 -0.24 -10.02
CA ILE A 771 -32.89 -1.01 -9.25
C ILE A 771 -33.59 -1.65 -8.03
N TYR A 772 -33.27 -2.91 -7.82
CA TYR A 772 -33.70 -3.69 -6.65
C TYR A 772 -32.50 -4.40 -6.03
N ILE A 773 -32.62 -4.80 -4.77
CA ILE A 773 -31.60 -5.53 -4.04
C ILE A 773 -32.16 -6.89 -3.67
N VAL A 774 -31.48 -7.95 -4.09
CA VAL A 774 -31.67 -9.30 -3.56
C VAL A 774 -30.81 -9.45 -2.33
N SER A 775 -31.37 -9.81 -1.21
CA SER A 775 -30.66 -10.04 0.05
C SER A 775 -30.79 -11.50 0.46
N LEU A 776 -29.69 -12.20 0.56
CA LEU A 776 -29.56 -13.54 1.13
C LEU A 776 -29.12 -13.42 2.58
N ARG A 777 -29.93 -13.93 3.50
CA ARG A 777 -29.60 -14.00 4.93
C ARG A 777 -29.57 -15.46 5.38
N THR A 778 -28.46 -15.81 6.03
CA THR A 778 -28.30 -17.12 6.70
C THR A 778 -27.66 -16.90 8.07
N GLU A 779 -27.36 -17.97 8.78
CA GLU A 779 -26.56 -17.94 10.02
C GLU A 779 -25.08 -17.54 9.77
N MET A 780 -24.61 -17.52 8.51
CA MET A 780 -23.26 -17.10 8.11
C MET A 780 -23.19 -15.59 7.77
N GLY A 781 -24.31 -14.87 7.87
CA GLY A 781 -24.36 -13.44 7.57
C GLY A 781 -25.34 -13.08 6.45
N ILE A 782 -25.13 -11.88 5.88
CA ILE A 782 -25.98 -11.34 4.81
C ILE A 782 -25.13 -11.09 3.57
N LYS A 783 -25.63 -11.55 2.41
CA LYS A 783 -25.11 -11.19 1.09
C LYS A 783 -26.17 -10.44 0.29
N ASN A 784 -25.77 -9.36 -0.38
CA ASN A 784 -26.66 -8.53 -1.19
C ASN A 784 -26.19 -8.48 -2.63
N GLN A 785 -27.15 -8.56 -3.57
CA GLN A 785 -26.89 -8.44 -4.99
C GLN A 785 -27.81 -7.39 -5.61
N LYS A 786 -27.24 -6.41 -6.28
CA LYS A 786 -27.96 -5.39 -7.04
C LYS A 786 -28.48 -5.96 -8.36
N ILE A 787 -29.73 -5.74 -8.68
CA ILE A 787 -30.36 -6.18 -9.91
C ILE A 787 -31.15 -5.04 -10.58
N LEU A 788 -31.15 -4.99 -11.90
CA LEU A 788 -31.84 -3.96 -12.70
C LEU A 788 -33.02 -4.61 -13.47
N TYR A 789 -34.25 -4.26 -13.09
CA TYR A 789 -35.45 -4.67 -13.78
C TYR A 789 -35.83 -3.68 -14.88
N LEU A 790 -35.98 -4.15 -16.11
CA LEU A 790 -36.46 -3.40 -17.26
C LEU A 790 -37.82 -3.94 -17.70
N LYS A 791 -38.86 -3.12 -17.60
CA LYS A 791 -40.24 -3.52 -17.96
C LYS A 791 -40.48 -3.51 -19.44
#